data_aa8af313bc50e338a494968029c057e9
#
_entry.id   aa8af313bc50e338a494968029c057e9
#
_cell.length_a   1.000
_cell.length_b   1.000
_cell.length_c   1.000
_cell.angle_alpha   90.00
_cell.angle_beta   90.00
_cell.angle_gamma   90.00
#
_symmetry.space_group_name_H-M   'P 1'
#
loop_
_entity.id
_entity.type
_entity.pdbx_description
1 polymer ?
#
loop_
_entity_poly.entity_id
_entity_poly.type
_entity_poly.pdbx_seq_one_letter_code
_entity_poly.pdbx_strand_id
1 'polypeptide(L)'
;MKLFVPSPRLFRRLITASAVSLALASGSCWADNGYNLTIIKMGDLHGHLEPHGVIYENNGLGTTVTPNSGGAAKLYTLISQIRAQTPGKNLLLNCGDTFHGGAEVLFTRGRAVDDILNAFGIDVFTPGNWDFGYGQVTFRRRFSGVDANGVTFPAGSVNGVAFPAGKVASYPVVAANLYNGPGAAPSLVGQSVLPPYIIKQVNGLKVAVIGITTDITAAQADVFNTTFRESMGWVELPGIINTVRNVENADLVVVQSELGLAKNVQMSKEIRGIDVMLSTHTHERTPTAIIVPGTGTILVEGGTDSNLGRLDLVVANKKIQGYHWTLLNVDNNVPEDPTIKAMVDAVREPFLCGPGHTHFTPHVFQPAGFAPGNGMKLQNQPADCLDTVVATTTATIARNNVLEVFANDFFADAILNAAPNVADVAMTNGYRFDTPIAPGPVTVADLYHFFPISPVLAVGDITGGLIKSRAEENLSSVFDPHPYRQRGGWTLAFAGMTMSADLTGAEPASIPRGRTSNIMIRNHATGVMEPLNQSKVYSLVSCFANGDPLDRLCQTEGVQNLRYIKADGTLIPATALVPAGTDLMFPVPAIINYLAAHGGVVPATPGGRIVPKNGVVPASLFAGDPLIQATQGAGPAWMGRNEPSGDHEAGADDMKALTDEMSDPSGKVDDPATTDAGVDDYEMTYDE
;
A
#
# COMPACT_ATOMS: atom_id res chain seq x y z
N MET A 1 60.14 55.90 -28.87
CA MET A 1 59.99 54.78 -28.01
C MET A 1 58.53 54.34 -28.01
N LYS A 2 58.16 53.41 -28.88
CA LYS A 2 56.78 52.98 -29.11
C LYS A 2 56.53 51.73 -28.28
N LEU A 3 55.56 51.77 -27.35
CA LEU A 3 55.07 50.64 -26.58
C LEU A 3 54.15 49.83 -27.47
N PHE A 4 54.44 48.55 -27.57
CA PHE A 4 53.62 47.53 -28.22
C PHE A 4 52.58 47.03 -27.21
N VAL A 5 51.28 47.10 -27.57
CA VAL A 5 50.18 46.55 -26.85
C VAL A 5 49.78 45.25 -27.60
N PRO A 6 49.78 44.04 -26.99
CA PRO A 6 49.29 42.86 -27.66
C PRO A 6 47.75 42.72 -27.52
N SER A 7 47.10 42.29 -28.62
CA SER A 7 45.66 42.18 -28.76
C SER A 7 45.07 40.99 -27.98
N PRO A 8 43.78 41.07 -27.56
CA PRO A 8 43.15 40.05 -26.69
C PRO A 8 42.43 39.00 -27.53
N ARG A 9 43.15 38.16 -28.26
CA ARG A 9 42.54 37.05 -29.04
C ARG A 9 43.08 35.63 -28.76
N LEU A 10 43.87 35.42 -27.71
CA LEU A 10 44.49 34.12 -27.41
C LEU A 10 44.09 33.55 -26.05
N PHE A 11 43.10 34.07 -25.34
CA PHE A 11 42.69 33.60 -24.01
C PHE A 11 41.30 32.95 -23.94
N ARG A 12 40.69 32.59 -25.09
CA ARG A 12 39.33 32.05 -25.16
C ARG A 12 39.23 30.59 -25.66
N ARG A 13 40.33 29.84 -25.68
CA ARG A 13 40.30 28.42 -26.11
C ARG A 13 40.91 27.41 -25.13
N LEU A 14 41.08 27.74 -23.86
CA LEU A 14 41.67 26.82 -22.87
C LEU A 14 40.85 26.67 -21.57
N ILE A 15 39.59 27.12 -21.53
CA ILE A 15 38.69 26.94 -20.34
C ILE A 15 37.43 26.10 -20.66
N THR A 16 37.28 25.55 -21.85
CA THR A 16 36.13 24.70 -22.22
C THR A 16 36.44 23.21 -22.34
N ALA A 17 37.63 22.77 -21.93
CA ALA A 17 38.01 21.36 -22.01
C ALA A 17 38.22 20.68 -20.63
N SER A 18 38.05 21.39 -19.50
CA SER A 18 38.31 20.82 -18.17
C SER A 18 37.09 20.71 -17.26
N ALA A 19 35.87 21.06 -17.73
CA ALA A 19 34.67 20.96 -16.93
C ALA A 19 33.73 19.80 -17.32
N VAL A 20 34.11 18.97 -18.30
CA VAL A 20 33.33 17.81 -18.72
C VAL A 20 33.94 16.47 -18.24
N SER A 21 35.14 16.49 -17.67
CA SER A 21 35.87 15.26 -17.34
C SER A 21 35.82 14.84 -15.86
N LEU A 22 35.07 15.52 -14.99
CA LEU A 22 34.97 15.14 -13.57
C LEU A 22 33.58 14.65 -13.13
N ALA A 23 32.63 14.51 -14.03
CA ALA A 23 31.30 13.92 -13.72
C ALA A 23 31.16 12.46 -14.19
N LEU A 24 32.24 11.82 -14.67
CA LEU A 24 32.21 10.45 -15.20
C LEU A 24 33.00 9.42 -14.37
N ALA A 25 33.38 9.74 -13.14
CA ALA A 25 34.24 8.86 -12.36
C ALA A 25 33.58 8.20 -11.15
N SER A 26 32.23 8.17 -11.06
CA SER A 26 31.51 7.31 -10.12
C SER A 26 30.48 6.41 -10.79
N GLY A 27 30.53 6.25 -12.11
CA GLY A 27 29.87 5.16 -12.79
C GLY A 27 30.63 3.88 -12.43
N SER A 28 30.12 3.07 -11.50
CA SER A 28 30.47 1.67 -11.43
C SER A 28 30.37 1.11 -12.84
N CYS A 29 31.51 0.73 -13.41
CA CYS A 29 31.61 0.11 -14.72
C CYS A 29 30.91 -1.26 -14.63
N TRP A 30 29.61 -1.27 -14.89
CA TRP A 30 28.86 -2.50 -15.12
C TRP A 30 29.38 -3.03 -16.45
N ALA A 31 30.32 -3.96 -16.39
CA ALA A 31 30.76 -4.66 -17.58
C ALA A 31 29.53 -5.26 -18.25
N ASP A 32 29.44 -5.14 -19.58
CA ASP A 32 28.44 -5.88 -20.40
C ASP A 32 28.76 -7.38 -20.26
N ASN A 33 28.19 -8.02 -19.24
CA ASN A 33 28.38 -9.43 -18.93
C ASN A 33 27.59 -10.35 -19.87
N GLY A 34 27.22 -9.85 -21.05
CA GLY A 34 26.46 -10.61 -22.03
C GLY A 34 24.96 -10.69 -21.74
N TYR A 35 24.44 -9.88 -20.81
CA TYR A 35 22.99 -9.80 -20.55
C TYR A 35 22.24 -9.31 -21.79
N ASN A 36 21.13 -9.98 -22.11
CA ASN A 36 20.31 -9.66 -23.27
C ASN A 36 18.91 -9.16 -22.91
N LEU A 37 18.55 -9.13 -21.61
CA LEU A 37 17.32 -8.54 -21.08
C LEU A 37 17.60 -7.95 -19.70
N THR A 38 17.10 -6.74 -19.46
CA THR A 38 17.06 -6.10 -18.15
C THR A 38 15.60 -5.82 -17.78
N ILE A 39 15.15 -6.30 -16.64
CA ILE A 39 13.87 -5.94 -16.05
C ILE A 39 14.13 -4.86 -14.99
N ILE A 40 13.49 -3.71 -15.18
CA ILE A 40 13.47 -2.61 -14.20
C ILE A 40 12.16 -2.76 -13.44
N LYS A 41 12.23 -3.13 -12.16
CA LYS A 41 11.08 -3.41 -11.31
C LYS A 41 10.80 -2.24 -10.37
N MET A 42 9.60 -1.70 -10.41
CA MET A 42 9.06 -0.75 -9.46
C MET A 42 7.69 -1.23 -8.95
N GLY A 43 7.22 -0.66 -7.85
CA GLY A 43 5.91 -0.93 -7.24
C GLY A 43 5.83 -0.30 -5.88
N ASP A 44 4.67 -0.33 -5.25
CA ASP A 44 4.40 0.24 -3.93
C ASP A 44 4.86 1.72 -3.81
N LEU A 45 4.59 2.53 -4.87
CA LEU A 45 4.97 3.95 -4.88
C LEU A 45 4.16 4.78 -3.88
N HIS A 46 2.95 4.36 -3.58
CA HIS A 46 2.04 5.02 -2.63
C HIS A 46 1.94 6.53 -2.80
N GLY A 47 1.95 7.00 -4.05
CA GLY A 47 1.81 8.41 -4.37
C GLY A 47 2.88 9.33 -3.78
N HIS A 48 4.01 8.80 -3.35
CA HIS A 48 5.14 9.58 -2.86
C HIS A 48 5.79 10.32 -4.03
N LEU A 49 5.32 11.55 -4.27
CA LEU A 49 5.83 12.39 -5.36
C LEU A 49 7.14 13.05 -5.00
N GLU A 50 7.26 13.51 -3.75
CA GLU A 50 8.42 14.21 -3.22
C GLU A 50 9.36 13.26 -2.48
N PRO A 51 10.64 13.62 -2.42
CA PRO A 51 11.57 12.94 -1.52
C PRO A 51 11.15 13.09 -0.05
N HIS A 52 11.32 12.03 0.71
CA HIS A 52 10.92 11.95 2.12
C HIS A 52 11.97 11.22 2.97
N GLY A 53 11.70 11.00 4.24
CA GLY A 53 12.51 10.17 5.12
C GLY A 53 12.36 8.69 4.78
N VAL A 54 13.45 7.92 4.84
CA VAL A 54 13.45 6.45 4.65
C VAL A 54 14.38 5.79 5.64
N ILE A 55 13.98 4.64 6.17
CA ILE A 55 14.86 3.77 6.97
C ILE A 55 15.32 2.62 6.06
N TYR A 56 16.60 2.57 5.72
CA TYR A 56 17.19 1.50 4.91
C TYR A 56 17.70 0.32 5.74
N GLU A 57 18.05 0.56 6.99
CA GLU A 57 18.60 -0.44 7.90
C GLU A 57 17.58 -1.53 8.23
N ASN A 58 18.03 -2.78 8.36
CA ASN A 58 17.23 -3.91 8.81
C ASN A 58 15.87 -4.04 8.09
N ASN A 59 15.88 -3.87 6.77
CA ASN A 59 14.63 -3.94 5.97
C ASN A 59 13.54 -2.95 6.43
N GLY A 60 13.91 -1.74 6.85
CA GLY A 60 12.99 -0.73 7.36
C GLY A 60 12.77 -0.77 8.88
N LEU A 61 13.29 -1.78 9.56
CA LEU A 61 13.15 -1.94 11.02
C LEU A 61 14.27 -1.27 11.83
N GLY A 62 15.13 -0.49 11.18
CA GLY A 62 16.16 0.33 11.84
C GLY A 62 15.60 1.57 12.52
N THR A 63 16.48 2.44 12.94
CA THR A 63 16.13 3.69 13.64
C THR A 63 16.68 4.94 12.95
N THR A 64 17.59 4.79 12.01
CA THR A 64 18.24 5.91 11.32
C THR A 64 17.45 6.31 10.09
N VAL A 65 16.86 7.51 10.13
CA VAL A 65 16.16 8.08 8.98
C VAL A 65 17.16 8.72 8.02
N THR A 66 17.21 8.23 6.79
CA THR A 66 17.91 8.90 5.68
C THR A 66 16.95 9.91 5.06
N PRO A 67 17.20 11.21 5.18
CA PRO A 67 16.31 12.22 4.62
C PRO A 67 16.44 12.29 3.10
N ASN A 68 15.50 12.98 2.46
CA ASN A 68 15.55 13.29 1.04
C ASN A 68 15.77 12.05 0.15
N SER A 69 15.04 10.98 0.45
CA SER A 69 15.06 9.69 -0.25
C SER A 69 13.71 9.42 -0.92
N GLY A 70 13.67 8.49 -1.87
CA GLY A 70 12.45 8.22 -2.63
C GLY A 70 12.03 9.37 -3.54
N GLY A 71 10.75 9.40 -3.88
CA GLY A 71 10.13 10.41 -4.73
C GLY A 71 10.28 10.14 -6.23
N ALA A 72 9.26 10.59 -6.99
CA ALA A 72 9.12 10.28 -8.40
C ALA A 72 10.30 10.74 -9.27
N ALA A 73 10.83 11.95 -9.03
CA ALA A 73 11.89 12.51 -9.85
C ALA A 73 13.23 11.79 -9.67
N LYS A 74 13.57 11.37 -8.47
CA LYS A 74 14.77 10.57 -8.19
C LYS A 74 14.65 9.16 -8.73
N LEU A 75 13.49 8.53 -8.55
CA LEU A 75 13.21 7.20 -9.08
C LEU A 75 13.38 7.18 -10.60
N TYR A 76 12.85 8.18 -11.31
CA TYR A 76 13.00 8.32 -12.75
C TYR A 76 14.45 8.53 -13.20
N THR A 77 15.28 9.23 -12.40
CA THR A 77 16.71 9.34 -12.67
C THR A 77 17.38 7.97 -12.77
N LEU A 78 17.14 7.09 -11.81
CA LEU A 78 17.71 5.72 -11.85
C LEU A 78 17.15 4.90 -13.02
N ILE A 79 15.85 5.01 -13.30
CA ILE A 79 15.23 4.35 -14.47
C ILE A 79 15.91 4.81 -15.76
N SER A 80 16.11 6.12 -15.93
CA SER A 80 16.76 6.70 -17.11
C SER A 80 18.21 6.25 -17.25
N GLN A 81 18.95 6.17 -16.15
CA GLN A 81 20.32 5.67 -16.14
C GLN A 81 20.40 4.19 -16.56
N ILE A 82 19.50 3.33 -16.05
CA ILE A 82 19.47 1.92 -16.45
C ILE A 82 19.11 1.78 -17.93
N ARG A 83 18.12 2.54 -18.41
CA ARG A 83 17.74 2.56 -19.83
C ARG A 83 18.89 2.98 -20.75
N ALA A 84 19.65 4.00 -20.34
CA ALA A 84 20.82 4.45 -21.07
C ALA A 84 21.94 3.38 -21.14
N GLN A 85 22.07 2.55 -20.11
CA GLN A 85 23.02 1.44 -20.06
C GLN A 85 22.55 0.20 -20.85
N THR A 86 21.24 0.05 -21.05
CA THR A 86 20.61 -1.14 -21.65
C THR A 86 19.71 -0.80 -22.86
N PRO A 87 20.18 -0.03 -23.85
CA PRO A 87 19.34 0.46 -24.94
C PRO A 87 18.73 -0.69 -25.73
N GLY A 88 17.39 -0.71 -25.86
CA GLY A 88 16.63 -1.73 -26.55
C GLY A 88 16.59 -3.11 -25.89
N LYS A 89 17.15 -3.24 -24.66
CA LYS A 89 17.22 -4.51 -23.92
C LYS A 89 16.47 -4.45 -22.58
N ASN A 90 15.64 -3.44 -22.31
CA ASN A 90 14.99 -3.30 -21.00
C ASN A 90 13.47 -3.22 -21.10
N LEU A 91 12.82 -3.60 -20.00
CA LEU A 91 11.40 -3.42 -19.72
C LEU A 91 11.25 -2.79 -18.36
N LEU A 92 10.45 -1.71 -18.27
CA LEU A 92 10.03 -1.11 -17.01
C LEU A 92 8.67 -1.69 -16.61
N LEU A 93 8.66 -2.43 -15.51
CA LEU A 93 7.48 -3.13 -14.99
C LEU A 93 7.07 -2.51 -13.65
N ASN A 94 5.81 -2.09 -13.54
CA ASN A 94 5.23 -1.55 -12.31
C ASN A 94 4.21 -2.55 -11.75
N CYS A 95 4.43 -2.95 -10.51
CA CYS A 95 3.65 -3.99 -9.84
C CYS A 95 2.58 -3.43 -8.87
N GLY A 96 2.10 -2.21 -9.06
CA GLY A 96 0.91 -1.69 -8.35
C GLY A 96 1.17 -0.88 -7.09
N ASP A 97 0.10 -0.67 -6.34
CA ASP A 97 -0.02 0.18 -5.16
C ASP A 97 0.61 1.58 -5.37
N THR A 98 0.14 2.24 -6.40
CA THR A 98 0.78 3.43 -6.94
C THR A 98 0.01 4.71 -6.66
N PHE A 99 -1.35 4.67 -6.76
CA PHE A 99 -2.19 5.88 -6.85
C PHE A 99 -2.74 6.35 -5.50
N HIS A 100 -2.18 5.94 -4.41
CA HIS A 100 -2.66 6.24 -3.08
C HIS A 100 -1.47 6.52 -2.15
N GLY A 101 -1.61 7.49 -1.27
CA GLY A 101 -0.56 8.03 -0.41
C GLY A 101 -0.41 9.53 -0.65
N GLY A 102 0.00 10.32 0.29
CA GLY A 102 0.10 11.77 0.18
C GLY A 102 -1.23 12.52 -0.07
N ALA A 103 -1.24 13.80 0.22
CA ALA A 103 -2.43 14.62 0.09
C ALA A 103 -2.80 14.90 -1.37
N GLU A 104 -1.83 15.21 -2.20
CA GLU A 104 -2.02 15.54 -3.62
C GLU A 104 -2.74 14.40 -4.34
N VAL A 105 -2.41 13.18 -4.00
CA VAL A 105 -2.98 11.97 -4.57
C VAL A 105 -4.39 11.73 -4.02
N LEU A 106 -4.58 11.89 -2.70
CA LEU A 106 -5.87 11.77 -2.04
C LEU A 106 -6.89 12.77 -2.61
N PHE A 107 -6.54 14.04 -2.65
CA PHE A 107 -7.45 15.10 -3.07
C PHE A 107 -7.76 15.11 -4.56
N THR A 108 -6.89 14.52 -5.38
CA THR A 108 -7.08 14.38 -6.83
C THR A 108 -7.53 13.00 -7.25
N ARG A 109 -7.83 12.09 -6.33
CA ARG A 109 -8.18 10.68 -6.60
C ARG A 109 -7.13 9.98 -7.47
N GLY A 110 -5.87 10.24 -7.19
CA GLY A 110 -4.74 9.72 -7.94
C GLY A 110 -4.45 10.45 -9.26
N ARG A 111 -5.25 11.45 -9.68
CA ARG A 111 -5.03 12.15 -10.96
C ARG A 111 -3.68 12.87 -11.00
N ALA A 112 -3.21 13.36 -9.86
CA ALA A 112 -1.90 13.98 -9.70
C ALA A 112 -0.73 13.11 -10.19
N VAL A 113 -0.86 11.79 -10.07
CA VAL A 113 0.19 10.81 -10.44
C VAL A 113 0.07 10.37 -11.90
N ASP A 114 -1.12 10.42 -12.51
CA ASP A 114 -1.39 9.85 -13.83
C ASP A 114 -0.42 10.34 -14.92
N ASP A 115 -0.24 11.67 -15.04
CA ASP A 115 0.60 12.25 -16.09
C ASP A 115 2.11 12.01 -15.83
N ILE A 116 2.51 11.98 -14.56
CA ILE A 116 3.89 11.67 -14.14
C ILE A 116 4.23 10.24 -14.54
N LEU A 117 3.36 9.27 -14.23
CA LEU A 117 3.59 7.86 -14.61
C LEU A 117 3.49 7.63 -16.12
N ASN A 118 2.62 8.36 -16.82
CA ASN A 118 2.59 8.33 -18.27
C ASN A 118 3.93 8.78 -18.88
N ALA A 119 4.63 9.73 -18.24
CA ALA A 119 5.96 10.17 -18.65
C ALA A 119 7.07 9.15 -18.33
N PHE A 120 6.86 8.24 -17.37
CA PHE A 120 7.85 7.20 -17.03
C PHE A 120 8.06 6.20 -18.16
N GLY A 121 7.08 6.04 -19.06
CA GLY A 121 7.15 5.08 -20.15
C GLY A 121 7.13 3.63 -19.64
N ILE A 122 6.19 3.33 -18.76
CA ILE A 122 5.97 2.00 -18.20
C ILE A 122 5.61 1.02 -19.32
N ASP A 123 6.27 -0.13 -19.34
CA ASP A 123 6.00 -1.17 -20.35
C ASP A 123 4.79 -2.01 -20.01
N VAL A 124 4.61 -2.38 -18.73
CA VAL A 124 3.44 -3.11 -18.22
C VAL A 124 3.19 -2.72 -16.77
N PHE A 125 1.91 -2.55 -16.44
CA PHE A 125 1.42 -2.24 -15.10
C PHE A 125 0.46 -3.34 -14.62
N THR A 126 0.56 -3.71 -13.35
CA THR A 126 -0.42 -4.57 -12.66
C THR A 126 -0.96 -3.82 -11.45
N PRO A 127 -2.29 -3.63 -11.28
CA PRO A 127 -2.84 -2.90 -10.15
C PRO A 127 -2.62 -3.60 -8.81
N GLY A 128 -2.38 -2.82 -7.76
CA GLY A 128 -2.39 -3.28 -6.37
C GLY A 128 -3.72 -2.97 -5.67
N ASN A 129 -3.84 -3.36 -4.40
CA ASN A 129 -5.09 -3.20 -3.65
C ASN A 129 -5.47 -1.74 -3.41
N TRP A 130 -4.52 -0.85 -3.26
CA TRP A 130 -4.80 0.57 -3.06
C TRP A 130 -5.10 1.32 -4.35
N ASP A 131 -4.81 0.76 -5.52
CA ASP A 131 -5.23 1.33 -6.79
C ASP A 131 -6.76 1.28 -6.97
N PHE A 132 -7.46 0.44 -6.18
CA PHE A 132 -8.92 0.44 -6.02
C PHE A 132 -9.42 1.50 -5.03
N GLY A 133 -8.55 2.09 -4.22
CA GLY A 133 -8.88 2.92 -3.07
C GLY A 133 -9.69 4.19 -3.35
N TYR A 134 -9.87 4.58 -4.61
CA TYR A 134 -10.72 5.69 -5.02
C TYR A 134 -12.03 5.23 -5.68
N GLY A 135 -12.39 3.98 -5.50
CA GLY A 135 -13.61 3.38 -5.97
C GLY A 135 -13.57 2.93 -7.43
N GLN A 136 -14.54 2.09 -7.78
CA GLN A 136 -14.59 1.36 -9.03
C GLN A 136 -14.66 2.27 -10.28
N VAL A 137 -15.30 3.44 -10.20
CA VAL A 137 -15.40 4.39 -11.33
C VAL A 137 -14.01 4.96 -11.65
N THR A 138 -13.24 5.37 -10.63
CA THR A 138 -11.89 5.90 -10.80
C THR A 138 -10.94 4.84 -11.33
N PHE A 139 -10.99 3.62 -10.77
CA PHE A 139 -10.20 2.48 -11.23
C PHE A 139 -10.46 2.18 -12.71
N ARG A 140 -11.72 2.03 -13.10
CA ARG A 140 -12.10 1.72 -14.49
C ARG A 140 -11.73 2.83 -15.45
N ARG A 141 -11.93 4.11 -15.10
CA ARG A 141 -11.45 5.25 -15.90
C ARG A 141 -9.95 5.19 -16.12
N ARG A 142 -9.18 4.89 -15.07
CA ARG A 142 -7.73 4.86 -15.15
C ARG A 142 -7.21 3.71 -15.99
N PHE A 143 -7.72 2.50 -15.79
CA PHE A 143 -7.07 1.28 -16.27
C PHE A 143 -7.80 0.57 -17.40
N SER A 144 -9.13 0.57 -17.44
CA SER A 144 -9.89 -0.10 -18.51
C SER A 144 -10.43 0.87 -19.56
N GLY A 145 -10.83 2.07 -19.17
CA GLY A 145 -11.44 3.06 -20.05
C GLY A 145 -12.94 2.84 -20.28
N VAL A 146 -13.52 1.78 -19.70
CA VAL A 146 -14.95 1.46 -19.78
C VAL A 146 -15.56 1.32 -18.39
N ASP A 147 -16.82 1.67 -18.25
CA ASP A 147 -17.57 1.54 -16.99
C ASP A 147 -18.03 0.09 -16.74
N ALA A 148 -18.80 -0.13 -15.67
CA ALA A 148 -19.33 -1.44 -15.30
C ALA A 148 -20.40 -1.96 -16.28
N ASN A 149 -20.88 -1.13 -17.20
CA ASN A 149 -21.80 -1.48 -18.27
C ASN A 149 -21.10 -1.74 -19.61
N GLY A 150 -19.76 -1.61 -19.65
CA GLY A 150 -18.97 -1.75 -20.87
C GLY A 150 -18.96 -0.50 -21.77
N VAL A 151 -19.46 0.65 -21.26
CA VAL A 151 -19.51 1.90 -22.01
C VAL A 151 -18.21 2.68 -21.81
N THR A 152 -17.62 3.17 -22.91
CA THR A 152 -16.43 4.01 -22.85
C THR A 152 -16.73 5.30 -22.11
N PHE A 153 -15.89 5.64 -21.13
CA PHE A 153 -16.05 6.87 -20.37
C PHE A 153 -15.90 8.10 -21.28
N PRO A 154 -16.85 9.03 -21.26
CA PRO A 154 -16.66 10.35 -21.84
C PRO A 154 -15.67 11.17 -21.01
N ALA A 155 -15.10 12.24 -21.60
CA ALA A 155 -14.42 13.25 -20.80
C ALA A 155 -15.38 13.85 -19.77
N GLY A 156 -14.92 14.09 -18.57
CA GLY A 156 -15.78 14.60 -17.49
C GLY A 156 -15.05 14.70 -16.17
N SER A 157 -15.77 14.95 -15.09
CA SER A 157 -15.20 15.00 -13.76
C SER A 157 -15.85 13.99 -12.82
N VAL A 158 -15.06 13.55 -11.86
CA VAL A 158 -15.51 12.75 -10.70
C VAL A 158 -15.23 13.58 -9.46
N ASN A 159 -16.28 14.05 -8.79
CA ASN A 159 -16.20 14.93 -7.63
C ASN A 159 -15.25 16.14 -7.83
N GLY A 160 -15.39 16.82 -8.98
CA GLY A 160 -14.59 17.99 -9.31
C GLY A 160 -13.23 17.71 -9.95
N VAL A 161 -12.73 16.48 -9.92
CA VAL A 161 -11.47 16.08 -10.56
C VAL A 161 -11.72 15.72 -12.02
N ALA A 162 -11.09 16.44 -12.96
CA ALA A 162 -11.25 16.22 -14.40
C ALA A 162 -10.48 14.98 -14.88
N PHE A 163 -11.14 14.19 -15.74
CA PHE A 163 -10.56 13.04 -16.42
C PHE A 163 -10.79 13.13 -17.93
N PRO A 164 -9.82 12.70 -18.75
CA PRO A 164 -10.01 12.59 -20.21
C PRO A 164 -11.04 11.52 -20.58
N ALA A 165 -11.44 11.47 -21.83
CA ALA A 165 -12.25 10.38 -22.37
C ALA A 165 -11.41 9.08 -22.45
N GLY A 166 -12.06 7.95 -22.27
CA GLY A 166 -11.44 6.62 -22.35
C GLY A 166 -10.48 6.32 -21.19
N LYS A 167 -9.44 5.56 -21.50
CA LYS A 167 -8.42 5.12 -20.52
C LYS A 167 -7.39 6.23 -20.26
N VAL A 168 -7.12 6.51 -19.00
CA VAL A 168 -6.14 7.54 -18.58
C VAL A 168 -4.70 7.03 -18.70
N ALA A 169 -4.42 5.81 -18.25
CA ALA A 169 -3.10 5.20 -18.32
C ALA A 169 -2.69 4.97 -19.80
N SER A 170 -1.58 5.57 -20.24
CA SER A 170 -1.06 5.40 -21.61
C SER A 170 -0.37 4.06 -21.81
N TYR A 171 -0.04 3.36 -20.75
CA TYR A 171 0.66 2.08 -20.75
C TYR A 171 -0.31 0.89 -20.69
N PRO A 172 0.13 -0.32 -21.10
CA PRO A 172 -0.63 -1.55 -20.92
C PRO A 172 -0.83 -1.89 -19.44
N VAL A 173 -2.05 -2.36 -19.12
CA VAL A 173 -2.41 -2.81 -17.76
C VAL A 173 -2.93 -4.24 -17.84
N VAL A 174 -2.46 -5.12 -16.97
CA VAL A 174 -2.80 -6.54 -16.95
C VAL A 174 -3.22 -7.00 -15.56
N ALA A 175 -4.28 -7.86 -15.50
CA ALA A 175 -4.69 -8.55 -14.27
C ALA A 175 -5.45 -9.82 -14.65
N ALA A 176 -4.87 -10.97 -14.39
CA ALA A 176 -5.42 -12.27 -14.76
C ALA A 176 -6.57 -12.73 -13.85
N ASN A 177 -6.56 -12.23 -12.62
CA ASN A 177 -7.47 -12.62 -11.54
C ASN A 177 -8.54 -11.57 -11.21
N LEU A 178 -8.78 -10.59 -12.10
CA LEU A 178 -9.76 -9.52 -11.91
C LEU A 178 -10.94 -9.68 -12.87
N TYR A 179 -12.12 -9.87 -12.34
CA TYR A 179 -13.35 -10.11 -13.07
C TYR A 179 -14.42 -9.08 -12.75
N ASN A 180 -15.39 -8.94 -13.66
CA ASN A 180 -16.61 -8.20 -13.39
C ASN A 180 -17.46 -8.97 -12.38
N GLY A 181 -17.74 -8.36 -11.25
CA GLY A 181 -18.57 -8.89 -10.16
C GLY A 181 -20.08 -8.63 -10.37
N PRO A 182 -20.92 -9.04 -9.39
CA PRO A 182 -22.39 -8.94 -9.49
C PRO A 182 -22.94 -7.53 -9.71
N GLY A 183 -22.20 -6.49 -9.28
CA GLY A 183 -22.57 -5.09 -9.51
C GLY A 183 -22.30 -4.56 -10.92
N ALA A 184 -21.72 -5.36 -11.82
CA ALA A 184 -21.55 -5.02 -13.23
C ALA A 184 -22.79 -5.45 -14.04
N ALA A 185 -22.87 -4.98 -15.32
CA ALA A 185 -23.94 -5.43 -16.21
C ALA A 185 -23.98 -6.97 -16.31
N PRO A 186 -25.17 -7.60 -16.29
CA PRO A 186 -25.29 -9.05 -16.26
C PRO A 186 -24.54 -9.78 -17.38
N SER A 187 -24.42 -9.14 -18.56
CA SER A 187 -23.66 -9.69 -19.69
C SER A 187 -22.16 -9.68 -19.51
N LEU A 188 -21.63 -8.94 -18.53
CA LEU A 188 -20.20 -8.81 -18.26
C LEU A 188 -19.76 -9.62 -17.04
N VAL A 189 -20.68 -9.99 -16.15
CA VAL A 189 -20.37 -10.74 -14.92
C VAL A 189 -19.54 -11.99 -15.24
N GLY A 190 -18.42 -12.16 -14.53
CA GLY A 190 -17.47 -13.25 -14.74
C GLY A 190 -16.49 -13.04 -15.90
N GLN A 191 -16.64 -11.98 -16.73
CA GLN A 191 -15.64 -11.64 -17.73
C GLN A 191 -14.50 -10.83 -17.11
N SER A 192 -13.29 -10.99 -17.65
CA SER A 192 -12.12 -10.23 -17.20
C SER A 192 -12.31 -8.72 -17.39
N VAL A 193 -11.92 -7.93 -16.41
CA VAL A 193 -11.91 -6.46 -16.47
C VAL A 193 -10.72 -5.94 -17.26
N LEU A 194 -9.59 -6.61 -17.15
CA LEU A 194 -8.32 -6.28 -17.80
C LEU A 194 -7.77 -7.51 -18.52
N PRO A 195 -6.89 -7.34 -19.54
CA PRO A 195 -6.19 -8.46 -20.15
C PRO A 195 -5.39 -9.25 -19.10
N PRO A 196 -5.35 -10.58 -19.16
CA PRO A 196 -4.60 -11.38 -18.18
C PRO A 196 -3.09 -11.27 -18.35
N TYR A 197 -2.61 -11.04 -19.56
CA TYR A 197 -1.18 -10.91 -19.91
C TYR A 197 -0.99 -10.05 -21.15
N ILE A 198 0.28 -9.73 -21.41
CA ILE A 198 0.73 -9.12 -22.66
C ILE A 198 2.07 -9.75 -23.10
N ILE A 199 2.28 -9.82 -24.41
CA ILE A 199 3.57 -10.23 -24.99
C ILE A 199 4.36 -8.98 -25.37
N LYS A 200 5.54 -8.82 -24.79
CA LYS A 200 6.50 -7.76 -25.15
C LYS A 200 7.62 -8.35 -26.01
N GLN A 201 7.95 -7.63 -27.09
CA GLN A 201 9.11 -7.96 -27.91
C GLN A 201 10.28 -7.05 -27.48
N VAL A 202 11.36 -7.63 -26.98
CA VAL A 202 12.53 -6.89 -26.52
C VAL A 202 13.81 -7.65 -26.88
N ASN A 203 14.71 -7.00 -27.59
CA ASN A 203 16.00 -7.57 -28.04
C ASN A 203 15.88 -8.97 -28.67
N GLY A 204 14.84 -9.18 -29.48
CA GLY A 204 14.56 -10.46 -30.15
C GLY A 204 13.90 -11.53 -29.28
N LEU A 205 13.64 -11.26 -28.00
CA LEU A 205 12.94 -12.14 -27.08
C LEU A 205 11.45 -11.82 -27.03
N LYS A 206 10.62 -12.85 -26.93
CA LYS A 206 9.20 -12.77 -26.58
C LYS A 206 9.04 -12.94 -25.07
N VAL A 207 8.75 -11.88 -24.38
CA VAL A 207 8.51 -11.88 -22.92
C VAL A 207 7.02 -11.80 -22.65
N ALA A 208 6.45 -12.84 -22.07
CA ALA A 208 5.09 -12.81 -21.54
C ALA A 208 5.11 -12.18 -20.16
N VAL A 209 4.33 -11.10 -19.97
CA VAL A 209 4.11 -10.47 -18.66
C VAL A 209 2.67 -10.74 -18.25
N ILE A 210 2.49 -11.50 -17.18
CA ILE A 210 1.19 -11.86 -16.60
C ILE A 210 1.00 -11.01 -15.34
N GLY A 211 -0.18 -10.43 -15.13
CA GLY A 211 -0.49 -9.66 -13.91
C GLY A 211 -1.37 -10.48 -12.96
N ILE A 212 -1.03 -10.47 -11.70
CA ILE A 212 -1.87 -10.92 -10.59
C ILE A 212 -2.08 -9.72 -9.66
N THR A 213 -3.29 -9.17 -9.67
CA THR A 213 -3.66 -8.12 -8.71
C THR A 213 -3.93 -8.73 -7.33
N THR A 214 -4.25 -7.90 -6.38
CA THR A 214 -4.54 -8.28 -5.00
C THR A 214 -5.68 -9.31 -4.87
N ASP A 215 -5.74 -9.97 -3.72
CA ASP A 215 -6.85 -10.86 -3.31
C ASP A 215 -7.62 -10.31 -2.08
N ILE A 216 -7.34 -9.07 -1.66
CA ILE A 216 -7.85 -8.51 -0.40
C ILE A 216 -8.81 -7.33 -0.56
N THR A 217 -9.24 -6.96 -1.78
CA THR A 217 -10.19 -5.85 -1.96
C THR A 217 -11.53 -6.13 -1.29
N ALA A 218 -11.96 -7.39 -1.23
CA ALA A 218 -13.16 -7.79 -0.49
C ALA A 218 -13.06 -7.52 1.04
N ALA A 219 -11.86 -7.45 1.59
CA ALA A 219 -11.61 -7.09 3.00
C ALA A 219 -11.40 -5.58 3.21
N GLN A 220 -11.40 -4.79 2.13
CA GLN A 220 -11.39 -3.33 2.18
C GLN A 220 -12.83 -2.79 2.27
N ALA A 221 -13.00 -1.47 2.21
CA ALA A 221 -14.34 -0.89 2.19
C ALA A 221 -15.13 -1.35 0.95
N ASP A 222 -16.41 -1.71 1.12
CA ASP A 222 -17.26 -2.24 0.05
C ASP A 222 -17.32 -1.33 -1.18
N VAL A 223 -17.28 -0.01 -0.96
CA VAL A 223 -17.29 1.01 -2.03
C VAL A 223 -16.14 0.86 -3.04
N PHE A 224 -15.06 0.16 -2.69
CA PHE A 224 -13.93 -0.03 -3.60
C PHE A 224 -14.19 -1.08 -4.66
N ASN A 225 -14.96 -2.10 -4.36
CA ASN A 225 -15.07 -3.32 -5.16
C ASN A 225 -16.49 -3.74 -5.57
N THR A 226 -17.49 -2.88 -5.45
CA THR A 226 -18.91 -3.21 -5.74
C THR A 226 -19.16 -3.87 -7.11
N THR A 227 -18.30 -3.62 -8.09
CA THR A 227 -18.42 -4.19 -9.44
C THR A 227 -17.27 -5.14 -9.80
N PHE A 228 -16.47 -5.54 -8.83
CA PHE A 228 -15.34 -6.41 -9.03
C PHE A 228 -15.48 -7.72 -8.28
N ARG A 229 -14.79 -8.72 -8.78
CA ARG A 229 -14.53 -9.99 -8.12
C ARG A 229 -13.07 -10.35 -8.41
N GLU A 230 -12.31 -10.66 -7.39
CA GLU A 230 -10.94 -11.14 -7.52
C GLU A 230 -10.85 -12.61 -7.11
N SER A 231 -9.84 -13.29 -7.65
CA SER A 231 -9.32 -14.55 -7.15
C SER A 231 -7.87 -14.36 -6.71
N MET A 232 -7.27 -15.36 -6.09
CA MET A 232 -5.83 -15.35 -5.79
C MET A 232 -4.94 -15.54 -7.03
N GLY A 233 -5.51 -15.82 -8.21
CA GLY A 233 -4.77 -16.09 -9.44
C GLY A 233 -4.18 -17.49 -9.53
N TRP A 234 -4.27 -18.27 -8.48
CA TRP A 234 -3.68 -19.61 -8.40
C TRP A 234 -4.32 -20.60 -9.39
N VAL A 235 -5.61 -20.50 -9.64
CA VAL A 235 -6.36 -21.32 -10.61
C VAL A 235 -6.07 -20.88 -12.05
N GLU A 236 -5.91 -19.59 -12.28
CA GLU A 236 -5.75 -18.99 -13.61
C GLU A 236 -4.34 -19.21 -14.17
N LEU A 237 -3.33 -19.07 -13.34
CA LEU A 237 -1.93 -19.07 -13.77
C LEU A 237 -1.52 -20.30 -14.60
N PRO A 238 -1.81 -21.56 -14.21
CA PRO A 238 -1.39 -22.74 -14.99
C PRO A 238 -1.91 -22.72 -16.43
N GLY A 239 -3.18 -22.34 -16.62
CA GLY A 239 -3.77 -22.24 -17.95
C GLY A 239 -3.17 -21.11 -18.80
N ILE A 240 -2.90 -19.96 -18.19
CA ILE A 240 -2.28 -18.82 -18.86
C ILE A 240 -0.84 -19.13 -19.21
N ILE A 241 -0.06 -19.72 -18.29
CA ILE A 241 1.33 -20.16 -18.55
C ILE A 241 1.37 -21.14 -19.73
N ASN A 242 0.46 -22.11 -19.76
CA ASN A 242 0.36 -23.03 -20.89
C ASN A 242 0.11 -22.29 -22.21
N THR A 243 -0.80 -21.32 -22.21
CA THR A 243 -1.13 -20.49 -23.39
C THR A 243 0.08 -19.70 -23.85
N VAL A 244 0.73 -18.93 -22.96
CA VAL A 244 1.85 -18.07 -23.35
C VAL A 244 3.06 -18.87 -23.80
N ARG A 245 3.29 -20.07 -23.23
CA ARG A 245 4.39 -20.95 -23.65
C ARG A 245 4.15 -21.65 -24.99
N ASN A 246 2.96 -22.20 -25.19
CA ASN A 246 2.68 -23.13 -26.27
C ASN A 246 1.95 -22.48 -27.46
N VAL A 247 1.13 -21.46 -27.22
CA VAL A 247 0.39 -20.74 -28.27
C VAL A 247 1.15 -19.48 -28.69
N GLU A 248 1.49 -18.62 -27.73
CA GLU A 248 2.22 -17.38 -27.98
C GLU A 248 3.72 -17.63 -28.26
N ASN A 249 4.23 -18.79 -27.87
CA ASN A 249 5.62 -19.18 -28.03
C ASN A 249 6.61 -18.25 -27.29
N ALA A 250 6.25 -17.83 -26.07
CA ALA A 250 7.08 -16.95 -25.24
C ALA A 250 8.42 -17.59 -24.87
N ASP A 251 9.48 -16.78 -24.91
CA ASP A 251 10.82 -17.17 -24.47
C ASP A 251 10.96 -17.08 -22.94
N LEU A 252 10.28 -16.12 -22.32
CA LEU A 252 10.29 -15.87 -20.87
C LEU A 252 8.88 -15.61 -20.37
N VAL A 253 8.57 -16.11 -19.18
CA VAL A 253 7.33 -15.83 -18.45
C VAL A 253 7.67 -15.07 -17.17
N VAL A 254 7.21 -13.82 -17.10
CA VAL A 254 7.31 -12.93 -15.94
C VAL A 254 5.92 -12.76 -15.34
N VAL A 255 5.78 -13.00 -14.06
CA VAL A 255 4.56 -12.72 -13.30
C VAL A 255 4.80 -11.51 -12.42
N GLN A 256 3.98 -10.47 -12.58
CA GLN A 256 3.88 -9.34 -11.64
C GLN A 256 2.76 -9.64 -10.66
N SER A 257 3.03 -9.65 -9.36
CA SER A 257 2.05 -10.09 -8.37
C SER A 257 2.00 -9.18 -7.15
N GLU A 258 0.78 -8.76 -6.83
CA GLU A 258 0.42 -7.90 -5.71
C GLU A 258 -0.17 -8.72 -4.53
N LEU A 259 0.28 -9.95 -4.35
CA LEU A 259 -0.19 -10.82 -3.26
C LEU A 259 0.68 -10.76 -2.00
N GLY A 260 1.89 -10.20 -2.11
CA GLY A 260 2.88 -10.17 -1.04
C GLY A 260 3.86 -11.33 -1.08
N LEU A 261 5.00 -11.12 -0.42
CA LEU A 261 6.18 -11.98 -0.55
C LEU A 261 5.91 -13.43 -0.16
N ALA A 262 5.26 -13.67 0.96
CA ALA A 262 5.01 -15.02 1.46
C ALA A 262 4.10 -15.84 0.54
N LYS A 263 2.98 -15.24 0.06
CA LYS A 263 2.07 -15.89 -0.89
C LYS A 263 2.77 -16.17 -2.22
N ASN A 264 3.57 -15.21 -2.71
CA ASN A 264 4.29 -15.35 -3.97
C ASN A 264 5.39 -16.42 -3.92
N VAL A 265 6.08 -16.56 -2.78
CA VAL A 265 7.02 -17.67 -2.55
C VAL A 265 6.28 -19.01 -2.59
N GLN A 266 5.17 -19.13 -1.87
CA GLN A 266 4.39 -20.37 -1.84
C GLN A 266 3.83 -20.71 -3.24
N MET A 267 3.22 -19.75 -3.91
CA MET A 267 2.69 -19.91 -5.27
C MET A 267 3.79 -20.35 -6.26
N SER A 268 4.98 -19.79 -6.14
CA SER A 268 6.13 -20.16 -6.98
C SER A 268 6.68 -21.55 -6.68
N LYS A 269 6.46 -22.12 -5.49
CA LYS A 269 6.78 -23.53 -5.18
C LYS A 269 5.80 -24.48 -5.87
N GLU A 270 4.54 -24.08 -5.99
CA GLU A 270 3.44 -24.93 -6.48
C GLU A 270 3.25 -24.86 -8.00
N ILE A 271 3.41 -23.68 -8.60
CA ILE A 271 3.14 -23.43 -10.02
C ILE A 271 4.44 -23.46 -10.84
N ARG A 272 4.51 -24.37 -11.77
CA ARG A 272 5.66 -24.52 -12.68
C ARG A 272 5.53 -23.61 -13.90
N GLY A 273 6.67 -23.20 -14.45
CA GLY A 273 6.74 -22.45 -15.72
C GLY A 273 6.77 -20.92 -15.54
N ILE A 274 6.84 -20.43 -14.31
CA ILE A 274 7.17 -19.04 -14.00
C ILE A 274 8.70 -18.94 -13.98
N ASP A 275 9.28 -18.09 -14.83
CA ASP A 275 10.74 -17.85 -14.82
C ASP A 275 11.10 -16.77 -13.81
N VAL A 276 10.30 -15.69 -13.75
CA VAL A 276 10.51 -14.57 -12.84
C VAL A 276 9.18 -14.20 -12.17
N MET A 277 9.19 -14.08 -10.84
CA MET A 277 8.10 -13.55 -10.03
C MET A 277 8.54 -12.20 -9.45
N LEU A 278 7.86 -11.13 -9.85
CA LEU A 278 8.03 -9.79 -9.29
C LEU A 278 6.96 -9.57 -8.24
N SER A 279 7.35 -9.62 -6.97
CA SER A 279 6.47 -9.47 -5.81
C SER A 279 6.36 -8.02 -5.36
N THR A 280 5.20 -7.64 -4.81
CA THR A 280 4.88 -6.36 -4.17
C THR A 280 3.88 -6.55 -3.04
N HIS A 281 3.30 -5.49 -2.48
CA HIS A 281 2.29 -5.45 -1.44
C HIS A 281 2.84 -5.46 0.00
N THR A 282 3.86 -6.25 0.31
CA THR A 282 4.35 -6.34 1.69
C THR A 282 5.47 -5.34 2.00
N HIS A 283 5.89 -4.56 1.01
CA HIS A 283 6.97 -3.56 1.09
C HIS A 283 8.31 -4.15 1.54
N GLU A 284 8.45 -5.47 1.39
CA GLU A 284 9.68 -6.16 1.74
C GLU A 284 10.78 -5.85 0.74
N ARG A 285 12.00 -5.87 1.23
CA ARG A 285 13.19 -5.71 0.40
C ARG A 285 13.90 -7.04 0.30
N THR A 286 14.15 -7.50 -0.91
CA THR A 286 14.98 -8.69 -1.15
C THR A 286 16.33 -8.25 -1.71
N PRO A 287 17.32 -7.91 -0.89
CA PRO A 287 18.65 -7.55 -1.37
C PRO A 287 19.30 -8.66 -2.21
N THR A 288 18.93 -9.90 -1.94
CA THR A 288 19.29 -11.09 -2.71
C THR A 288 18.03 -11.72 -3.30
N ALA A 289 18.06 -12.10 -4.58
CA ALA A 289 16.95 -12.79 -5.21
C ALA A 289 16.71 -14.16 -4.57
N ILE A 290 15.44 -14.51 -4.38
CA ILE A 290 15.03 -15.83 -3.93
C ILE A 290 14.99 -16.77 -5.15
N ILE A 291 15.72 -17.84 -5.12
CA ILE A 291 15.60 -18.92 -6.11
C ILE A 291 14.75 -20.02 -5.51
N VAL A 292 13.52 -20.14 -6.03
CA VAL A 292 12.52 -21.07 -5.46
C VAL A 292 12.91 -22.52 -5.75
N PRO A 293 13.09 -23.36 -4.73
CA PRO A 293 13.45 -24.75 -4.92
C PRO A 293 12.38 -25.52 -5.71
N GLY A 294 12.83 -26.44 -6.56
CA GLY A 294 11.94 -27.31 -7.35
C GLY A 294 11.40 -26.68 -8.63
N THR A 295 11.18 -25.37 -8.69
CA THR A 295 10.74 -24.67 -9.90
C THR A 295 11.84 -23.85 -10.55
N GLY A 296 12.81 -23.35 -9.76
CA GLY A 296 13.88 -22.47 -10.22
C GLY A 296 13.43 -21.04 -10.52
N THR A 297 12.22 -20.66 -10.13
CA THR A 297 11.68 -19.30 -10.28
C THR A 297 12.57 -18.30 -9.56
N ILE A 298 12.97 -17.23 -10.25
CA ILE A 298 13.65 -16.08 -9.63
C ILE A 298 12.58 -15.16 -9.06
N LEU A 299 12.54 -15.00 -7.74
CA LEU A 299 11.57 -14.17 -7.06
C LEU A 299 12.26 -12.99 -6.37
N VAL A 300 11.71 -11.79 -6.56
CA VAL A 300 12.23 -10.54 -5.96
C VAL A 300 11.09 -9.63 -5.53
N GLU A 301 11.31 -8.90 -4.41
CA GLU A 301 10.46 -7.79 -3.97
C GLU A 301 11.32 -6.55 -3.76
N GLY A 302 10.81 -5.37 -4.10
CA GLY A 302 11.62 -4.16 -4.23
C GLY A 302 11.38 -3.08 -3.19
N GLY A 303 10.65 -3.35 -2.10
CA GLY A 303 10.27 -2.29 -1.17
C GLY A 303 9.27 -1.30 -1.79
N THR A 304 9.42 -0.02 -1.48
CA THR A 304 8.55 1.09 -1.92
C THR A 304 9.23 1.95 -3.01
N ASP A 305 8.76 3.18 -3.23
CA ASP A 305 9.40 4.21 -4.07
C ASP A 305 10.86 4.51 -3.68
N SER A 306 11.24 4.16 -2.46
CA SER A 306 12.61 4.30 -1.97
C SER A 306 13.60 3.30 -2.54
N ASN A 307 13.13 2.35 -3.33
CA ASN A 307 13.96 1.32 -3.94
C ASN A 307 13.59 1.09 -5.42
N LEU A 308 14.58 0.75 -6.23
CA LEU A 308 14.39 0.33 -7.62
C LEU A 308 15.10 -1.00 -7.86
N GLY A 309 14.36 -1.99 -8.35
CA GLY A 309 14.92 -3.28 -8.71
C GLY A 309 15.50 -3.30 -10.12
N ARG A 310 16.68 -3.88 -10.29
CA ARG A 310 17.30 -4.18 -11.59
C ARG A 310 17.62 -5.66 -11.65
N LEU A 311 17.00 -6.36 -12.58
CA LEU A 311 17.25 -7.77 -12.85
C LEU A 311 17.80 -7.91 -14.27
N ASP A 312 19.10 -8.17 -14.39
CA ASP A 312 19.81 -8.44 -15.64
C ASP A 312 19.81 -9.93 -15.91
N LEU A 313 19.39 -10.36 -17.11
CA LEU A 313 19.19 -11.74 -17.49
C LEU A 313 19.98 -12.10 -18.74
N VAL A 314 20.55 -13.31 -18.76
CA VAL A 314 21.00 -14.00 -19.96
C VAL A 314 19.95 -15.04 -20.32
N VAL A 315 19.19 -14.80 -21.38
CA VAL A 315 18.13 -15.70 -21.84
C VAL A 315 18.57 -16.36 -23.16
N ALA A 316 18.59 -17.68 -23.18
CA ALA A 316 18.88 -18.47 -24.41
C ALA A 316 18.08 -19.77 -24.38
N ASN A 317 17.61 -20.21 -25.54
CA ASN A 317 16.84 -21.45 -25.69
C ASN A 317 15.62 -21.51 -24.72
N LYS A 318 14.92 -20.38 -24.55
CA LYS A 318 13.75 -20.22 -23.68
C LYS A 318 14.04 -20.52 -22.20
N LYS A 319 15.26 -20.28 -21.75
CA LYS A 319 15.69 -20.48 -20.38
C LYS A 319 16.62 -19.35 -19.94
N ILE A 320 16.55 -19.01 -18.67
CA ILE A 320 17.54 -18.16 -18.02
C ILE A 320 18.80 -18.98 -17.82
N GLN A 321 19.90 -18.53 -18.42
CA GLN A 321 21.24 -19.14 -18.30
C GLN A 321 22.05 -18.50 -17.18
N GLY A 322 21.72 -17.25 -16.83
CA GLY A 322 22.34 -16.49 -15.77
C GLY A 322 21.55 -15.25 -15.45
N TYR A 323 21.71 -14.75 -14.25
CA TYR A 323 21.05 -13.52 -13.80
C TYR A 323 21.95 -12.74 -12.84
N HIS A 324 21.65 -11.45 -12.74
CA HIS A 324 22.17 -10.57 -11.70
C HIS A 324 21.06 -9.69 -11.17
N TRP A 325 20.83 -9.71 -9.86
CA TRP A 325 19.84 -8.87 -9.19
C TRP A 325 20.52 -7.76 -8.39
N THR A 326 20.03 -6.56 -8.52
CA THR A 326 20.46 -5.40 -7.72
C THR A 326 19.24 -4.65 -7.24
N LEU A 327 19.13 -4.46 -5.94
CA LEU A 327 18.16 -3.56 -5.33
C LEU A 327 18.87 -2.22 -5.07
N LEU A 328 18.51 -1.20 -5.83
CA LEU A 328 19.08 0.14 -5.76
C LEU A 328 18.30 0.98 -4.76
N ASN A 329 18.99 1.67 -3.88
CA ASN A 329 18.38 2.67 -3.01
C ASN A 329 18.19 3.98 -3.78
N VAL A 330 17.00 4.55 -3.67
CA VAL A 330 16.69 5.91 -4.15
C VAL A 330 16.99 6.88 -3.02
N ASP A 331 18.26 7.00 -2.67
CA ASP A 331 18.72 7.75 -1.50
C ASP A 331 18.98 9.24 -1.80
N ASN A 332 19.49 9.95 -0.81
CA ASN A 332 19.80 11.38 -0.91
C ASN A 332 20.90 11.73 -1.91
N ASN A 333 21.67 10.74 -2.41
CA ASN A 333 22.70 10.96 -3.44
C ASN A 333 22.16 10.91 -4.86
N VAL A 334 20.95 10.39 -5.06
CA VAL A 334 20.30 10.36 -6.37
C VAL A 334 19.75 11.75 -6.69
N PRO A 335 20.18 12.39 -7.79
CA PRO A 335 19.64 13.67 -8.19
C PRO A 335 18.20 13.51 -8.73
N GLU A 336 17.40 14.55 -8.59
CA GLU A 336 16.07 14.62 -9.19
C GLU A 336 16.18 14.89 -10.71
N ASP A 337 15.40 14.14 -11.51
CA ASP A 337 15.23 14.45 -12.93
C ASP A 337 14.46 15.78 -13.07
N PRO A 338 15.01 16.77 -13.80
CA PRO A 338 14.41 18.10 -13.84
C PRO A 338 13.05 18.14 -14.52
N THR A 339 12.78 17.22 -15.46
CA THR A 339 11.49 17.16 -16.16
C THR A 339 10.41 16.64 -15.27
N ILE A 340 10.67 15.52 -14.60
CA ILE A 340 9.70 14.92 -13.66
C ILE A 340 9.52 15.84 -12.44
N LYS A 341 10.60 16.43 -11.94
CA LYS A 341 10.50 17.41 -10.84
C LYS A 341 9.57 18.58 -11.20
N ALA A 342 9.70 19.14 -12.38
CA ALA A 342 8.81 20.22 -12.81
C ALA A 342 7.33 19.77 -12.88
N MET A 343 7.06 18.51 -13.24
CA MET A 343 5.70 17.97 -13.21
C MET A 343 5.20 17.80 -11.76
N VAL A 344 6.05 17.31 -10.87
CA VAL A 344 5.73 17.17 -9.44
C VAL A 344 5.47 18.54 -8.81
N ASP A 345 6.33 19.52 -9.06
CA ASP A 345 6.17 20.90 -8.56
C ASP A 345 4.83 21.50 -9.02
N ALA A 346 4.48 21.33 -10.30
CA ALA A 346 3.22 21.84 -10.86
C ALA A 346 1.98 21.16 -10.22
N VAL A 347 2.06 19.87 -9.91
CA VAL A 347 0.98 19.15 -9.23
C VAL A 347 0.84 19.61 -7.79
N ARG A 348 1.94 19.93 -7.11
CA ARG A 348 1.97 20.32 -5.70
C ARG A 348 1.67 21.79 -5.44
N GLU A 349 1.96 22.67 -6.39
CA GLU A 349 1.77 24.14 -6.24
C GLU A 349 0.40 24.50 -5.64
N PRO A 350 -0.74 23.92 -6.08
CA PRO A 350 -2.04 24.26 -5.50
C PRO A 350 -2.20 23.88 -4.02
N PHE A 351 -1.39 22.97 -3.51
CA PHE A 351 -1.45 22.46 -2.14
C PHE A 351 -0.49 23.16 -1.18
N LEU A 352 0.48 23.91 -1.70
CA LEU A 352 1.48 24.63 -0.92
C LEU A 352 1.01 26.03 -0.57
N CYS A 353 1.53 26.61 0.51
CA CYS A 353 1.28 28.01 0.84
C CYS A 353 1.83 28.94 -0.22
N GLY A 354 1.01 29.82 -0.75
CA GLY A 354 1.42 30.76 -1.79
C GLY A 354 0.28 31.27 -2.65
N PRO A 355 0.59 32.05 -3.70
CA PRO A 355 -0.43 32.63 -4.59
C PRO A 355 -1.25 31.59 -5.38
N GLY A 356 -0.69 30.40 -5.62
CA GLY A 356 -1.34 29.29 -6.32
C GLY A 356 -2.19 28.39 -5.42
N HIS A 357 -2.19 28.63 -4.10
CA HIS A 357 -2.89 27.77 -3.16
C HIS A 357 -4.41 27.72 -3.43
N THR A 358 -4.95 26.50 -3.40
CA THR A 358 -6.39 26.22 -3.53
C THR A 358 -6.84 25.31 -2.42
N HIS A 359 -8.05 25.55 -1.93
CA HIS A 359 -8.68 24.66 -0.94
C HIS A 359 -9.15 23.38 -1.62
N PHE A 360 -8.72 22.23 -1.13
CA PHE A 360 -9.11 20.93 -1.62
C PHE A 360 -10.04 20.22 -0.65
N THR A 361 -10.90 19.40 -1.21
CA THR A 361 -11.82 18.55 -0.45
C THR A 361 -11.47 17.09 -0.72
N PRO A 362 -11.27 16.25 0.31
CA PRO A 362 -11.17 14.81 0.08
C PRO A 362 -12.48 14.30 -0.50
N HIS A 363 -12.40 13.64 -1.66
CA HIS A 363 -13.60 13.29 -2.40
C HIS A 363 -14.14 11.90 -2.08
N VAL A 364 -13.43 11.10 -1.29
CA VAL A 364 -13.62 9.66 -1.35
C VAL A 364 -14.58 9.13 -0.30
N PHE A 365 -14.74 9.75 0.85
CA PHE A 365 -15.45 9.12 1.98
C PHE A 365 -16.38 10.09 2.68
N GLN A 366 -17.16 10.83 1.91
CA GLN A 366 -18.21 11.68 2.48
C GLN A 366 -19.45 10.83 2.80
N PRO A 367 -20.03 10.94 3.98
CA PRO A 367 -21.27 10.24 4.32
C PRO A 367 -22.41 10.56 3.34
N ALA A 368 -23.32 9.64 3.15
CA ALA A 368 -24.53 9.87 2.36
C ALA A 368 -25.28 11.11 2.90
N GLY A 369 -25.69 12.01 2.01
CA GLY A 369 -26.33 13.28 2.37
C GLY A 369 -25.35 14.44 2.71
N PHE A 370 -24.04 14.17 2.67
CA PHE A 370 -23.04 15.22 2.77
C PHE A 370 -22.93 15.96 1.42
N ALA A 371 -23.18 17.26 1.40
CA ALA A 371 -23.16 18.03 0.16
C ALA A 371 -21.75 18.06 -0.45
N PRO A 372 -21.60 17.77 -1.75
CA PRO A 372 -20.34 17.98 -2.44
C PRO A 372 -19.92 19.45 -2.31
N GLY A 373 -18.67 19.68 -1.91
CA GLY A 373 -18.12 21.02 -1.80
C GLY A 373 -18.06 21.60 -0.37
N ASN A 374 -18.64 20.92 0.63
CA ASN A 374 -18.31 21.23 2.03
C ASN A 374 -16.98 20.57 2.35
N GLY A 375 -15.93 21.26 1.97
CA GLY A 375 -14.59 20.73 2.00
C GLY A 375 -14.13 20.41 3.42
N MET A 376 -13.22 19.44 3.50
CA MET A 376 -12.30 19.36 4.62
C MET A 376 -11.54 20.69 4.66
N LYS A 377 -12.09 21.65 5.38
CA LYS A 377 -11.24 22.71 5.88
C LYS A 377 -10.38 22.04 6.93
N LEU A 378 -9.09 22.26 6.87
CA LEU A 378 -8.21 22.01 8.02
C LEU A 378 -8.68 23.00 9.09
N GLN A 379 -9.73 22.62 9.82
CA GLN A 379 -10.47 23.54 10.67
C GLN A 379 -9.60 24.05 11.78
N ASN A 380 -9.67 25.37 12.00
CA ASN A 380 -8.94 26.12 13.01
C ASN A 380 -7.42 26.19 12.80
N GLN A 381 -6.91 25.85 11.60
CA GLN A 381 -5.50 26.05 11.29
C GLN A 381 -5.31 27.42 10.60
N PRO A 382 -4.26 28.17 10.92
CA PRO A 382 -3.96 29.44 10.27
C PRO A 382 -3.59 29.29 8.78
N ALA A 383 -3.22 28.07 8.37
CA ALA A 383 -2.96 27.71 6.97
C ALA A 383 -3.34 26.24 6.75
N ASP A 384 -4.04 25.97 5.66
CA ASP A 384 -4.44 24.64 5.22
C ASP A 384 -3.51 24.11 4.11
N CYS A 385 -2.28 24.58 4.09
CA CYS A 385 -1.26 24.21 3.14
C CYS A 385 -0.42 23.04 3.66
N LEU A 386 0.07 22.19 2.74
CA LEU A 386 0.83 21.00 3.09
C LEU A 386 2.19 21.29 3.75
N ASP A 387 2.81 22.40 3.42
CA ASP A 387 4.10 22.83 3.98
C ASP A 387 3.97 23.53 5.36
N THR A 388 2.76 23.66 5.91
CA THR A 388 2.56 24.18 7.26
C THR A 388 3.15 23.25 8.30
N VAL A 389 4.06 23.76 9.13
CA VAL A 389 4.57 23.06 10.32
C VAL A 389 3.52 23.12 11.42
N VAL A 390 3.02 21.96 11.85
CA VAL A 390 1.98 21.82 12.88
C VAL A 390 2.52 21.38 14.22
N ALA A 391 3.72 20.81 14.25
CA ALA A 391 4.38 20.40 15.50
C ALA A 391 5.89 20.22 15.31
N THR A 392 6.57 19.91 16.41
CA THR A 392 7.92 19.35 16.43
C THR A 392 7.93 18.01 17.14
N THR A 393 8.80 17.10 16.70
CA THR A 393 9.03 15.83 17.38
C THR A 393 10.48 15.71 17.85
N THR A 394 10.67 15.11 19.02
CA THR A 394 12.00 14.73 19.52
C THR A 394 12.33 13.26 19.28
N ALA A 395 11.33 12.47 18.88
CA ALA A 395 11.47 11.05 18.55
C ALA A 395 11.22 10.83 17.05
N THR A 396 11.82 9.78 16.50
CA THR A 396 11.46 9.30 15.15
C THR A 396 10.05 8.74 15.17
N ILE A 397 9.19 9.27 14.31
CA ILE A 397 7.85 8.70 14.06
C ILE A 397 8.01 7.74 12.88
N ALA A 398 8.02 6.46 13.14
CA ALA A 398 8.23 5.44 12.13
C ALA A 398 7.51 4.15 12.51
N ARG A 399 7.40 3.29 11.52
CA ARG A 399 6.86 1.95 11.61
C ARG A 399 7.95 0.90 11.57
N ASN A 400 8.83 0.94 12.55
CA ASN A 400 10.04 0.12 12.65
C ASN A 400 9.86 -1.15 13.49
N ASN A 401 8.64 -1.62 13.69
CA ASN A 401 8.33 -2.89 14.34
C ASN A 401 6.98 -3.42 13.82
N VAL A 402 6.78 -4.73 13.84
CA VAL A 402 5.57 -5.37 13.32
C VAL A 402 4.45 -5.48 14.37
N LEU A 403 4.76 -5.40 15.66
CA LEU A 403 3.79 -5.61 16.73
C LEU A 403 3.27 -4.30 17.34
N GLU A 404 4.15 -3.43 17.76
CA GLU A 404 3.81 -2.15 18.36
C GLU A 404 4.86 -1.12 17.99
N VAL A 405 4.45 0.06 17.57
CA VAL A 405 5.34 1.15 17.21
C VAL A 405 4.83 2.48 17.74
N PHE A 406 5.76 3.38 18.06
CA PHE A 406 5.44 4.72 18.54
C PHE A 406 4.47 5.48 17.62
N ALA A 407 4.64 5.37 16.30
CA ALA A 407 3.75 6.03 15.34
C ALA A 407 2.29 5.59 15.51
N ASN A 408 2.05 4.28 15.59
CA ASN A 408 0.71 3.71 15.76
C ASN A 408 0.07 4.16 17.08
N ASP A 409 0.85 4.16 18.16
CA ASP A 409 0.40 4.56 19.48
C ASP A 409 0.04 6.04 19.53
N PHE A 410 0.90 6.90 18.97
CA PHE A 410 0.66 8.34 18.87
C PHE A 410 -0.60 8.67 18.07
N PHE A 411 -0.76 8.06 16.89
CA PHE A 411 -1.94 8.31 16.07
C PHE A 411 -3.22 7.76 16.70
N ALA A 412 -3.17 6.61 17.35
CA ALA A 412 -4.31 6.06 18.06
C ALA A 412 -4.73 6.94 19.25
N ASP A 413 -3.76 7.53 19.98
CA ASP A 413 -4.07 8.49 21.06
C ASP A 413 -4.74 9.76 20.51
N ALA A 414 -4.27 10.27 19.38
CA ALA A 414 -4.87 11.41 18.72
C ALA A 414 -6.32 11.13 18.27
N ILE A 415 -6.57 9.93 17.72
CA ILE A 415 -7.93 9.50 17.34
C ILE A 415 -8.82 9.32 18.57
N LEU A 416 -8.31 8.72 19.64
CA LEU A 416 -9.06 8.62 20.91
C LEU A 416 -9.44 10.01 21.45
N ASN A 417 -8.54 10.96 21.31
CA ASN A 417 -8.76 12.34 21.75
C ASN A 417 -9.80 13.10 20.90
N ALA A 418 -10.21 12.58 19.74
CA ALA A 418 -11.32 13.16 18.98
C ALA A 418 -12.68 13.00 19.68
N ALA A 419 -12.80 12.02 20.60
CA ALA A 419 -14.00 11.79 21.40
C ALA A 419 -13.66 11.42 22.86
N PRO A 420 -12.89 12.24 23.61
CA PRO A 420 -12.23 11.85 24.86
C PRO A 420 -13.19 11.55 26.01
N ASN A 421 -14.38 12.17 25.99
CA ASN A 421 -15.41 12.03 27.02
C ASN A 421 -16.46 10.95 26.70
N VAL A 422 -16.31 10.26 25.57
CA VAL A 422 -17.28 9.27 25.08
C VAL A 422 -16.61 7.95 24.79
N ALA A 423 -15.45 7.95 24.13
CA ALA A 423 -14.80 6.73 23.69
C ALA A 423 -13.92 6.11 24.78
N ASP A 424 -14.10 4.83 25.01
CA ASP A 424 -13.24 4.00 25.88
C ASP A 424 -11.96 3.58 25.14
N VAL A 425 -12.08 3.26 23.85
CA VAL A 425 -11.03 2.68 23.01
C VAL A 425 -11.02 3.37 21.65
N ALA A 426 -9.84 3.61 21.11
CA ALA A 426 -9.64 3.83 19.67
C ALA A 426 -9.02 2.59 19.06
N MET A 427 -9.47 2.18 17.87
CA MET A 427 -8.85 1.12 17.08
C MET A 427 -8.72 1.58 15.62
N THR A 428 -7.59 1.28 15.02
CA THR A 428 -7.33 1.52 13.59
C THR A 428 -6.62 0.32 12.99
N ASN A 429 -6.60 0.20 11.67
CA ASN A 429 -5.97 -0.95 11.01
C ASN A 429 -4.44 -0.92 11.00
N GLY A 430 -3.81 -0.06 11.82
CA GLY A 430 -2.38 0.17 11.81
C GLY A 430 -1.91 0.87 10.53
N TYR A 431 -0.96 1.79 10.68
CA TYR A 431 -0.46 2.59 9.56
C TYR A 431 0.79 1.93 9.01
N ARG A 432 0.75 1.40 7.79
CA ARG A 432 1.88 0.69 7.18
C ARG A 432 2.52 1.44 6.02
N PHE A 433 2.22 2.73 5.90
CA PHE A 433 2.84 3.58 4.88
C PHE A 433 4.10 4.19 5.46
N ASP A 434 5.19 3.96 4.78
CA ASP A 434 6.50 4.09 5.39
C ASP A 434 7.20 5.37 4.95
N THR A 435 6.77 6.48 5.55
CA THR A 435 7.48 7.76 5.44
C THR A 435 7.90 8.21 6.83
N PRO A 436 8.97 7.65 7.38
CA PRO A 436 9.42 7.97 8.73
C PRO A 436 9.78 9.46 8.85
N ILE A 437 9.30 10.08 9.92
CA ILE A 437 9.58 11.48 10.27
C ILE A 437 10.74 11.49 11.26
N ALA A 438 11.85 12.12 10.88
CA ALA A 438 13.00 12.32 11.78
C ALA A 438 12.67 13.34 12.88
N PRO A 439 13.42 13.37 14.00
CA PRO A 439 13.33 14.45 14.97
C PRO A 439 13.46 15.82 14.30
N GLY A 440 12.49 16.71 14.56
CA GLY A 440 12.42 18.01 13.91
C GLY A 440 10.97 18.47 13.67
N PRO A 441 10.74 19.34 12.67
CA PRO A 441 9.42 19.80 12.30
C PRO A 441 8.56 18.67 11.74
N VAL A 442 7.26 18.73 12.01
CA VAL A 442 6.21 17.87 11.46
C VAL A 442 5.26 18.76 10.66
N THR A 443 5.10 18.47 9.39
CA THR A 443 4.24 19.22 8.48
C THR A 443 2.88 18.54 8.27
N VAL A 444 1.94 19.26 7.68
CA VAL A 444 0.66 18.69 7.25
C VAL A 444 0.88 17.56 6.23
N ALA A 445 1.83 17.74 5.30
CA ALA A 445 2.18 16.70 4.31
C ALA A 445 2.63 15.41 4.98
N ASP A 446 3.50 15.50 5.98
CA ASP A 446 3.99 14.32 6.73
C ASP A 446 2.83 13.51 7.33
N LEU A 447 1.79 14.18 7.85
CA LEU A 447 0.63 13.49 8.42
C LEU A 447 -0.21 12.79 7.35
N TYR A 448 -0.37 13.37 6.16
CA TYR A 448 -1.10 12.74 5.07
C TYR A 448 -0.40 11.50 4.51
N HIS A 449 0.90 11.38 4.63
CA HIS A 449 1.61 10.18 4.22
C HIS A 449 1.23 8.95 5.07
N PHE A 450 0.83 9.13 6.32
CA PHE A 450 0.31 8.05 7.17
C PHE A 450 -1.19 7.78 6.96
N PHE A 451 -1.92 8.69 6.30
CA PHE A 451 -3.37 8.61 6.10
C PHE A 451 -3.73 8.74 4.61
N PRO A 452 -3.36 7.77 3.80
CA PRO A 452 -3.52 7.83 2.34
C PRO A 452 -4.98 7.79 1.89
N ILE A 453 -5.87 7.35 2.76
CA ILE A 453 -7.32 7.41 2.67
C ILE A 453 -7.80 8.08 3.95
N SER A 454 -8.59 9.11 3.82
CA SER A 454 -9.05 9.91 4.96
C SER A 454 -10.57 9.76 5.15
N PRO A 455 -11.05 8.60 5.68
CA PRO A 455 -12.45 8.43 6.03
C PRO A 455 -12.80 9.30 7.24
N VAL A 456 -14.08 9.54 7.45
CA VAL A 456 -14.54 10.28 8.64
C VAL A 456 -14.28 9.47 9.91
N LEU A 457 -14.11 10.14 11.04
CA LEU A 457 -14.10 9.51 12.36
C LEU A 457 -15.51 9.38 12.90
N ALA A 458 -15.79 8.25 13.49
CA ALA A 458 -17.07 7.94 14.12
C ALA A 458 -16.89 7.18 15.43
N VAL A 459 -17.92 7.24 16.27
CA VAL A 459 -18.01 6.47 17.51
C VAL A 459 -19.14 5.46 17.38
N GLY A 460 -18.91 4.25 17.81
CA GLY A 460 -19.93 3.21 17.89
C GLY A 460 -19.83 2.41 19.17
N ASP A 461 -20.89 1.71 19.51
CA ASP A 461 -21.00 0.90 20.71
C ASP A 461 -20.68 -0.56 20.32
N ILE A 462 -19.79 -1.21 21.06
CA ILE A 462 -19.29 -2.57 20.75
C ILE A 462 -19.16 -3.40 22.04
N THR A 463 -19.46 -4.69 21.98
CA THR A 463 -19.23 -5.57 23.15
C THR A 463 -17.76 -5.88 23.34
N GLY A 464 -17.33 -6.12 24.57
CA GLY A 464 -15.97 -6.54 24.87
C GLY A 464 -15.59 -7.84 24.20
N GLY A 465 -16.55 -8.72 23.95
CA GLY A 465 -16.35 -9.97 23.19
C GLY A 465 -15.90 -9.70 21.76
N LEU A 466 -16.54 -8.76 21.06
CA LEU A 466 -16.16 -8.36 19.71
C LEU A 466 -14.82 -7.63 19.66
N ILE A 467 -14.50 -6.76 20.65
CA ILE A 467 -13.15 -6.15 20.76
C ILE A 467 -12.08 -7.26 20.84
N LYS A 468 -12.31 -8.27 21.70
CA LYS A 468 -11.39 -9.40 21.83
C LYS A 468 -11.29 -10.18 20.53
N SER A 469 -12.41 -10.53 19.91
CA SER A 469 -12.43 -11.26 18.63
C SER A 469 -11.66 -10.51 17.55
N ARG A 470 -11.84 -9.20 17.43
CA ARG A 470 -11.13 -8.39 16.45
C ARG A 470 -9.61 -8.38 16.66
N ALA A 471 -9.15 -8.29 17.92
CA ALA A 471 -7.74 -8.37 18.25
C ALA A 471 -7.15 -9.78 17.95
N GLU A 472 -7.89 -10.84 18.27
CA GLU A 472 -7.52 -12.24 17.97
C GLU A 472 -7.40 -12.46 16.46
N GLU A 473 -8.41 -12.04 15.70
CA GLU A 473 -8.46 -12.17 14.25
C GLU A 473 -7.26 -11.45 13.58
N ASN A 474 -6.99 -10.22 13.99
CA ASN A 474 -5.85 -9.47 13.46
C ASN A 474 -4.51 -10.15 13.73
N LEU A 475 -4.24 -10.54 14.99
CA LEU A 475 -3.01 -11.27 15.32
C LEU A 475 -2.92 -12.60 14.57
N SER A 476 -4.04 -13.28 14.41
CA SER A 476 -4.07 -14.56 13.69
C SER A 476 -3.80 -14.36 12.19
N SER A 477 -4.36 -13.33 11.57
CA SER A 477 -4.11 -13.02 10.15
C SER A 477 -2.68 -12.57 9.90
N VAL A 478 -2.12 -11.75 10.80
CA VAL A 478 -0.76 -11.20 10.64
C VAL A 478 0.31 -12.27 10.85
N PHE A 479 0.10 -13.16 11.82
CA PHE A 479 1.08 -14.19 12.23
C PHE A 479 0.63 -15.61 11.86
N ASP A 480 -0.18 -15.77 10.82
CA ASP A 480 -0.57 -17.09 10.32
C ASP A 480 0.67 -17.77 9.70
N PRO A 481 0.98 -19.02 10.10
CA PRO A 481 2.08 -19.78 9.51
C PRO A 481 1.81 -20.20 8.06
N HIS A 482 0.55 -20.21 7.61
CA HIS A 482 0.17 -20.56 6.25
C HIS A 482 0.15 -19.30 5.38
N PRO A 483 1.01 -19.18 4.35
CA PRO A 483 1.15 -17.96 3.56
C PRO A 483 -0.17 -17.43 2.98
N TYR A 484 -1.04 -18.31 2.47
CA TYR A 484 -2.30 -17.92 1.84
C TYR A 484 -3.36 -17.37 2.80
N ARG A 485 -3.20 -17.59 4.11
CA ARG A 485 -4.07 -17.04 5.15
C ARG A 485 -3.57 -15.73 5.74
N GLN A 486 -2.33 -15.34 5.42
CA GLN A 486 -1.80 -14.05 5.87
C GLN A 486 -2.54 -12.91 5.17
N ARG A 487 -3.06 -11.97 5.96
CA ARG A 487 -3.74 -10.77 5.48
C ARG A 487 -3.11 -9.53 6.06
N GLY A 488 -2.90 -8.52 5.20
CA GLY A 488 -2.27 -7.28 5.60
C GLY A 488 -0.86 -7.51 6.14
N GLY A 489 -0.29 -6.51 6.73
CA GLY A 489 1.11 -6.60 7.13
C GLY A 489 1.33 -6.37 8.60
N TRP A 490 0.39 -5.78 9.37
CA TRP A 490 0.73 -5.19 10.66
C TRP A 490 -0.41 -5.30 11.64
N THR A 491 -0.05 -5.31 12.93
CA THR A 491 -1.06 -5.35 13.98
C THR A 491 -1.88 -4.08 14.02
N LEU A 492 -3.11 -4.19 14.55
CA LEU A 492 -3.94 -3.03 14.83
C LEU A 492 -3.21 -2.05 15.75
N ALA A 493 -3.41 -0.76 15.48
CA ALA A 493 -3.09 0.29 16.43
C ALA A 493 -4.29 0.56 17.33
N PHE A 494 -4.07 0.74 18.62
CA PHE A 494 -5.15 1.08 19.55
C PHE A 494 -4.69 1.99 20.71
N ALA A 495 -5.62 2.77 21.23
CA ALA A 495 -5.47 3.55 22.44
C ALA A 495 -6.61 3.21 23.42
N GLY A 496 -6.38 3.41 24.69
CA GLY A 496 -7.35 3.05 25.74
C GLY A 496 -7.46 1.54 25.98
N MET A 497 -6.57 0.74 25.39
CA MET A 497 -6.51 -0.71 25.57
C MET A 497 -5.07 -1.17 25.76
N THR A 498 -4.88 -2.23 26.54
CA THR A 498 -3.62 -3.00 26.60
C THR A 498 -3.92 -4.49 26.55
N MET A 499 -2.99 -5.29 26.04
CA MET A 499 -3.15 -6.75 25.98
C MET A 499 -1.80 -7.47 26.01
N SER A 500 -1.82 -8.75 26.40
CA SER A 500 -0.72 -9.69 26.15
C SER A 500 -1.03 -10.49 24.90
N ALA A 501 -0.05 -10.63 23.99
CA ALA A 501 -0.16 -11.35 22.73
C ALA A 501 0.72 -12.61 22.71
N ASP A 502 0.15 -13.76 22.40
CA ASP A 502 0.89 -15.00 22.14
C ASP A 502 1.13 -15.14 20.63
N LEU A 503 2.38 -14.94 20.23
CA LEU A 503 2.79 -14.97 18.83
C LEU A 503 3.36 -16.34 18.41
N THR A 504 3.55 -17.26 19.36
CA THR A 504 4.25 -18.53 19.14
C THR A 504 3.32 -19.72 18.96
N GLY A 505 2.02 -19.55 19.17
CA GLY A 505 1.05 -20.64 19.14
C GLY A 505 0.96 -21.32 17.77
N ALA A 506 1.01 -22.68 17.78
CA ALA A 506 0.48 -23.47 16.68
C ALA A 506 -0.97 -23.04 16.43
N GLU A 507 -1.40 -23.09 15.18
CA GLU A 507 -2.79 -22.80 14.84
C GLU A 507 -3.73 -23.59 15.75
N PRO A 508 -4.57 -22.96 16.56
CA PRO A 508 -5.70 -23.65 17.13
C PRO A 508 -6.72 -23.85 16.00
N ALA A 509 -7.29 -25.03 15.92
CA ALA A 509 -8.31 -25.36 14.94
C ALA A 509 -9.66 -24.63 15.13
N SER A 510 -9.74 -23.67 16.04
CA SER A 510 -10.97 -22.92 16.36
C SER A 510 -10.74 -21.45 16.62
N ILE A 511 -11.62 -20.60 16.11
CA ILE A 511 -11.75 -19.20 16.49
C ILE A 511 -12.68 -19.10 17.72
N PRO A 512 -12.35 -18.31 18.76
CA PRO A 512 -11.16 -17.43 18.94
C PRO A 512 -9.91 -18.23 19.31
N ARG A 513 -8.79 -17.88 18.70
CA ARG A 513 -7.52 -18.63 18.77
C ARG A 513 -6.74 -18.48 20.06
N GLY A 514 -7.21 -17.71 21.02
CA GLY A 514 -6.60 -17.57 22.36
C GLY A 514 -5.22 -16.88 22.36
N ARG A 515 -4.90 -16.10 21.33
CA ARG A 515 -3.65 -15.34 21.24
C ARG A 515 -3.60 -14.15 22.20
N THR A 516 -4.77 -13.59 22.56
CA THR A 516 -4.84 -12.42 23.44
C THR A 516 -5.22 -12.82 24.87
N SER A 517 -4.58 -12.18 25.83
CA SER A 517 -4.88 -12.33 27.26
C SER A 517 -4.61 -11.02 28.00
N ASN A 518 -5.05 -10.94 29.25
CA ASN A 518 -4.85 -9.77 30.12
C ASN A 518 -5.28 -8.45 29.45
N ILE A 519 -6.40 -8.47 28.72
CA ILE A 519 -6.90 -7.28 28.06
C ILE A 519 -7.48 -6.35 29.12
N MET A 520 -6.95 -5.11 29.14
CA MET A 520 -7.46 -4.01 29.97
C MET A 520 -8.05 -2.94 29.06
N ILE A 521 -9.16 -2.37 29.44
CA ILE A 521 -9.85 -1.28 28.72
C ILE A 521 -9.99 -0.07 29.63
N ARG A 522 -9.72 1.10 29.09
CA ARG A 522 -9.94 2.38 29.74
C ARG A 522 -11.44 2.63 29.90
N ASN A 523 -11.86 3.03 31.08
CA ASN A 523 -13.18 3.58 31.30
C ASN A 523 -13.10 5.09 31.04
N HIS A 524 -13.81 5.59 30.01
CA HIS A 524 -13.75 7.02 29.64
C HIS A 524 -14.21 7.97 30.75
N ALA A 525 -15.17 7.56 31.59
CA ALA A 525 -15.73 8.41 32.66
C ALA A 525 -14.77 8.57 33.85
N THR A 526 -13.95 7.56 34.13
CA THR A 526 -13.03 7.55 35.28
C THR A 526 -11.57 7.68 34.94
N GLY A 527 -11.20 7.38 33.65
CA GLY A 527 -9.83 7.29 33.19
C GLY A 527 -9.09 6.02 33.63
N VAL A 528 -9.74 5.14 34.41
CA VAL A 528 -9.11 3.94 34.99
C VAL A 528 -9.12 2.79 33.99
N MET A 529 -8.02 2.03 33.96
CA MET A 529 -7.92 0.78 33.20
C MET A 529 -8.58 -0.35 33.98
N GLU A 530 -9.57 -1.03 33.37
CA GLU A 530 -10.35 -2.10 33.96
C GLU A 530 -10.16 -3.40 33.14
N PRO A 531 -10.18 -4.60 33.74
CA PRO A 531 -10.17 -5.84 32.99
C PRO A 531 -11.35 -5.88 32.01
N LEU A 532 -11.07 -6.34 30.77
CA LEU A 532 -12.10 -6.50 29.74
C LEU A 532 -13.23 -7.41 30.25
N ASN A 533 -14.45 -6.91 30.22
CA ASN A 533 -15.67 -7.71 30.41
C ASN A 533 -16.31 -7.94 29.05
N GLN A 534 -16.33 -9.19 28.58
CA GLN A 534 -16.81 -9.54 27.25
C GLN A 534 -18.29 -9.21 27.01
N SER A 535 -19.12 -9.19 28.08
CA SER A 535 -20.55 -8.85 27.99
C SER A 535 -20.84 -7.36 28.15
N LYS A 536 -19.86 -6.55 28.58
CA LYS A 536 -20.01 -5.10 28.72
C LYS A 536 -19.92 -4.45 27.35
N VAL A 537 -20.74 -3.43 27.13
CA VAL A 537 -20.65 -2.54 25.95
C VAL A 537 -19.66 -1.42 26.26
N TYR A 538 -18.76 -1.19 25.31
CA TYR A 538 -17.76 -0.13 25.32
C TYR A 538 -17.98 0.79 24.12
N SER A 539 -17.54 2.03 24.22
CA SER A 539 -17.57 2.97 23.10
C SER A 539 -16.22 2.95 22.36
N LEU A 540 -16.28 2.62 21.09
CA LEU A 540 -15.14 2.55 20.16
C LEU A 540 -15.14 3.77 19.25
N VAL A 541 -14.01 4.47 19.12
CA VAL A 541 -13.78 5.45 18.06
C VAL A 541 -12.86 4.86 16.98
N SER A 542 -13.25 5.00 15.72
CA SER A 542 -12.48 4.56 14.57
C SER A 542 -12.92 5.28 13.29
N CYS A 543 -12.37 4.89 12.15
CA CYS A 543 -12.77 5.41 10.86
C CYS A 543 -14.10 4.79 10.40
N PHE A 544 -14.82 5.51 9.53
CA PHE A 544 -16.00 5.02 8.83
C PHE A 544 -15.90 5.41 7.36
N ALA A 545 -15.91 4.42 6.47
CA ALA A 545 -15.96 4.66 5.04
C ALA A 545 -17.42 4.83 4.58
N ASN A 546 -17.65 5.82 3.74
CA ASN A 546 -18.99 6.00 3.17
C ASN A 546 -19.34 4.83 2.25
N GLY A 547 -20.51 4.24 2.45
CA GLY A 547 -20.95 3.04 1.75
C GLY A 547 -20.74 1.75 2.53
N ASP A 548 -19.99 1.80 3.64
CA ASP A 548 -19.93 0.66 4.54
C ASP A 548 -21.26 0.50 5.32
N PRO A 549 -21.61 -0.72 5.71
CA PRO A 549 -22.74 -0.98 6.60
C PRO A 549 -22.63 -0.19 7.91
N LEU A 550 -23.77 0.26 8.45
CA LEU A 550 -23.81 1.08 9.67
C LEU A 550 -23.41 0.32 10.94
N ASP A 551 -23.23 -0.98 10.85
CA ASP A 551 -22.73 -1.84 11.93
C ASP A 551 -21.21 -2.07 11.87
N ARG A 552 -20.51 -1.32 11.00
CA ARG A 552 -19.06 -1.46 10.79
C ARG A 552 -18.33 -0.14 11.09
N LEU A 553 -17.21 -0.22 11.80
CA LEU A 553 -16.22 0.84 11.97
C LEU A 553 -14.86 0.37 11.50
N CYS A 554 -14.32 0.95 10.44
CA CYS A 554 -13.16 0.41 9.76
C CYS A 554 -13.40 -1.09 9.46
N GLN A 555 -12.53 -1.95 9.88
CA GLN A 555 -12.65 -3.41 9.72
C GLN A 555 -13.30 -4.09 10.95
N THR A 556 -14.01 -3.36 11.80
CA THR A 556 -14.64 -3.91 13.00
C THR A 556 -16.15 -3.97 12.81
N GLU A 557 -16.69 -5.18 12.75
CA GLU A 557 -18.11 -5.47 12.56
C GLU A 557 -18.87 -5.60 13.89
N GLY A 558 -20.20 -5.57 13.83
CA GLY A 558 -21.09 -5.72 14.99
C GLY A 558 -21.18 -4.46 15.85
N VAL A 559 -20.78 -3.32 15.32
CA VAL A 559 -20.89 -2.02 15.97
C VAL A 559 -22.35 -1.57 15.95
N GLN A 560 -22.82 -0.98 17.05
CA GLN A 560 -24.17 -0.44 17.18
C GLN A 560 -24.11 1.08 17.45
N ASN A 561 -25.22 1.77 17.25
CA ASN A 561 -25.37 3.20 17.56
C ASN A 561 -24.27 4.07 16.95
N LEU A 562 -23.95 3.88 15.67
CA LEU A 562 -22.92 4.64 14.97
C LEU A 562 -23.24 6.13 14.96
N ARG A 563 -22.26 6.96 15.29
CA ARG A 563 -22.36 8.42 15.39
C ARG A 563 -21.13 9.06 14.77
N TYR A 564 -21.30 9.95 13.81
CA TYR A 564 -20.20 10.75 13.28
C TYR A 564 -19.73 11.77 14.31
N ILE A 565 -18.43 12.03 14.32
CA ILE A 565 -17.82 13.10 15.12
C ILE A 565 -17.77 14.36 14.26
N LYS A 566 -18.36 15.45 14.73
CA LYS A 566 -18.18 16.77 14.12
C LYS A 566 -16.84 17.39 14.53
N ALA A 567 -16.38 18.35 13.74
CA ALA A 567 -15.14 19.05 14.03
C ALA A 567 -15.13 19.77 15.40
N ASP A 568 -16.30 20.14 15.91
CA ASP A 568 -16.47 20.70 17.26
C ASP A 568 -16.51 19.64 18.39
N GLY A 569 -16.30 18.36 18.06
CA GLY A 569 -16.33 17.22 18.99
C GLY A 569 -17.74 16.72 19.33
N THR A 570 -18.81 17.35 18.84
CA THR A 570 -20.18 16.87 19.08
C THR A 570 -20.51 15.71 18.13
N LEU A 571 -21.52 14.88 18.50
CA LEU A 571 -21.87 13.67 17.78
C LEU A 571 -23.19 13.82 17.03
N ILE A 572 -23.25 13.25 15.83
CA ILE A 572 -24.47 13.12 15.02
C ILE A 572 -24.74 11.63 14.75
N PRO A 573 -25.95 11.09 15.03
CA PRO A 573 -26.30 9.74 14.64
C PRO A 573 -26.07 9.49 13.13
N ALA A 574 -25.44 8.40 12.76
CA ALA A 574 -25.16 8.08 11.36
C ALA A 574 -26.44 7.80 10.54
N THR A 575 -27.56 7.48 11.21
CA THR A 575 -28.88 7.32 10.61
C THR A 575 -29.57 8.64 10.28
N ALA A 576 -29.05 9.78 10.78
CA ALA A 576 -29.59 11.10 10.47
C ALA A 576 -28.93 11.66 9.20
N LEU A 577 -29.69 12.42 8.41
CA LEU A 577 -29.08 13.23 7.34
C LEU A 577 -28.12 14.23 7.95
N VAL A 578 -26.90 14.22 7.47
CA VAL A 578 -25.90 15.20 7.87
C VAL A 578 -26.23 16.52 7.17
N PRO A 579 -26.55 17.60 7.90
CA PRO A 579 -26.90 18.88 7.28
C PRO A 579 -25.77 19.39 6.39
N ALA A 580 -26.13 19.98 5.25
CA ALA A 580 -25.16 20.64 4.38
C ALA A 580 -24.35 21.69 5.19
N GLY A 581 -23.04 21.70 5.02
CA GLY A 581 -22.14 22.60 5.78
C GLY A 581 -21.71 22.07 7.15
N THR A 582 -22.12 20.85 7.53
CA THR A 582 -21.57 20.22 8.73
C THR A 582 -20.12 19.79 8.48
N ASP A 583 -19.24 20.29 9.32
CA ASP A 583 -17.84 19.87 9.32
C ASP A 583 -17.68 18.61 10.16
N LEU A 584 -17.29 17.51 9.53
CA LEU A 584 -17.00 16.25 10.20
C LEU A 584 -15.50 16.13 10.52
N MET A 585 -15.19 15.35 11.55
CA MET A 585 -13.81 15.09 11.96
C MET A 585 -13.18 14.01 11.06
N PHE A 586 -11.97 14.29 10.60
CA PHE A 586 -11.11 13.38 9.86
C PHE A 586 -9.82 13.10 10.63
N PRO A 587 -9.06 12.05 10.33
CA PRO A 587 -7.85 11.68 11.08
C PRO A 587 -6.81 12.80 11.15
N VAL A 588 -6.41 13.40 10.03
CA VAL A 588 -5.36 14.43 10.01
C VAL A 588 -5.76 15.68 10.81
N PRO A 589 -6.95 16.28 10.63
CA PRO A 589 -7.44 17.32 11.53
C PRO A 589 -7.50 16.93 13.02
N ALA A 590 -7.89 15.68 13.33
CA ALA A 590 -7.89 15.20 14.72
C ALA A 590 -6.48 15.18 15.32
N ILE A 591 -5.48 14.74 14.55
CA ILE A 591 -4.08 14.74 14.96
C ILE A 591 -3.56 16.16 15.13
N ILE A 592 -3.86 17.07 14.20
CA ILE A 592 -3.45 18.49 14.32
C ILE A 592 -4.05 19.13 15.58
N ASN A 593 -5.33 18.87 15.86
CA ASN A 593 -5.98 19.35 17.08
C ASN A 593 -5.32 18.76 18.35
N TYR A 594 -4.97 17.48 18.32
CA TYR A 594 -4.25 16.81 19.40
C TYR A 594 -2.87 17.43 19.63
N LEU A 595 -2.12 17.68 18.57
CA LEU A 595 -0.81 18.33 18.62
C LEU A 595 -0.91 19.77 19.16
N ALA A 596 -1.91 20.53 18.69
CA ALA A 596 -2.15 21.90 19.19
C ALA A 596 -2.48 21.92 20.70
N ALA A 597 -3.27 20.96 21.19
CA ALA A 597 -3.56 20.81 22.61
C ALA A 597 -2.32 20.46 23.45
N HIS A 598 -1.27 19.91 22.81
CA HIS A 598 0.03 19.62 23.44
C HIS A 598 1.10 20.70 23.14
N GLY A 599 0.68 21.91 22.77
CA GLY A 599 1.58 23.04 22.54
C GLY A 599 2.45 22.92 21.29
N GLY A 600 2.03 22.19 20.27
CA GLY A 600 2.76 21.96 19.03
C GLY A 600 3.99 21.04 19.18
N VAL A 601 3.94 20.14 20.14
CA VAL A 601 4.97 19.11 20.35
C VAL A 601 4.32 17.75 20.30
N VAL A 602 4.96 16.80 19.60
CA VAL A 602 4.53 15.41 19.62
C VAL A 602 4.73 14.85 21.03
N PRO A 603 3.66 14.46 21.73
CA PRO A 603 3.79 14.00 23.11
C PRO A 603 4.50 12.65 23.18
N ALA A 604 5.22 12.43 24.28
CA ALA A 604 5.74 11.11 24.59
C ALA A 604 4.57 10.15 24.83
N THR A 605 4.50 9.10 24.03
CA THR A 605 3.47 8.07 24.13
C THR A 605 4.05 6.82 24.78
N PRO A 606 3.51 6.37 25.92
CA PRO A 606 3.98 5.14 26.55
C PRO A 606 3.72 3.93 25.64
N GLY A 607 4.76 3.13 25.42
CA GLY A 607 4.64 1.81 24.81
C GLY A 607 4.13 0.74 25.79
N GLY A 608 4.10 -0.52 25.33
CA GLY A 608 3.66 -1.67 26.14
C GLY A 608 2.16 -1.91 26.08
N ARG A 609 1.49 -1.45 25.04
CA ARG A 609 0.07 -1.73 24.77
C ARG A 609 -0.14 -3.17 24.32
N ILE A 610 0.83 -3.71 23.56
CA ILE A 610 0.85 -5.10 23.12
C ILE A 610 2.11 -5.77 23.67
N VAL A 611 1.94 -6.53 24.74
CA VAL A 611 3.06 -7.22 25.38
C VAL A 611 3.18 -8.64 24.86
N PRO A 612 4.27 -8.99 24.14
CA PRO A 612 4.47 -10.36 23.66
C PRO A 612 4.65 -11.30 24.86
N LYS A 613 3.84 -12.33 24.95
CA LYS A 613 3.78 -13.26 26.11
C LYS A 613 5.11 -13.94 26.39
N ASN A 614 5.91 -14.21 25.37
CA ASN A 614 7.19 -14.90 25.47
C ASN A 614 8.38 -13.94 25.24
N GLY A 615 8.17 -12.63 25.28
CA GLY A 615 9.21 -11.63 25.10
C GLY A 615 9.81 -11.55 23.69
N VAL A 616 9.26 -12.28 22.72
CA VAL A 616 9.77 -12.35 21.35
C VAL A 616 8.85 -11.54 20.43
N VAL A 617 9.40 -10.57 19.76
CA VAL A 617 8.76 -9.83 18.67
C VAL A 617 9.41 -10.28 17.36
N PRO A 618 8.66 -10.75 16.37
CA PRO A 618 9.22 -11.12 15.07
C PRO A 618 9.93 -9.92 14.43
N ALA A 619 11.08 -10.16 13.82
CA ALA A 619 11.84 -9.12 13.10
C ALA A 619 11.16 -8.74 11.77
N SER A 620 10.39 -9.63 11.18
CA SER A 620 9.51 -9.38 10.02
C SER A 620 8.29 -10.29 10.10
N LEU A 621 7.26 -9.99 9.32
CA LEU A 621 6.03 -10.79 9.22
C LEU A 621 6.30 -12.22 8.72
N PHE A 622 7.37 -12.41 7.94
CA PHE A 622 7.68 -13.64 7.24
C PHE A 622 8.95 -14.32 7.75
N ALA A 623 9.39 -13.96 8.95
CA ALA A 623 10.61 -14.47 9.56
C ALA A 623 10.63 -16.01 9.74
N GLY A 624 9.48 -16.69 9.58
CA GLY A 624 9.38 -18.14 9.61
C GLY A 624 9.77 -18.86 8.34
N ASP A 625 9.78 -18.21 7.16
CA ASP A 625 10.18 -18.85 5.90
C ASP A 625 11.70 -18.76 5.69
N PRO A 626 12.42 -19.91 5.63
CA PRO A 626 13.89 -19.89 5.46
C PRO A 626 14.37 -19.20 4.19
N LEU A 627 13.58 -19.23 3.10
CA LEU A 627 13.94 -18.58 1.84
C LEU A 627 13.88 -17.06 1.98
N ILE A 628 12.89 -16.54 2.70
CA ILE A 628 12.72 -15.11 2.96
C ILE A 628 13.80 -14.65 3.94
N GLN A 629 14.07 -15.40 5.01
CA GLN A 629 15.13 -15.10 5.96
C GLN A 629 16.52 -14.99 5.30
N ALA A 630 16.81 -15.86 4.35
CA ALA A 630 18.08 -15.83 3.63
C ALA A 630 18.31 -14.55 2.82
N THR A 631 17.25 -13.80 2.47
CA THR A 631 17.36 -12.55 1.72
C THR A 631 17.56 -11.32 2.60
N GLN A 632 17.16 -11.40 3.87
CA GLN A 632 17.12 -10.24 4.77
C GLN A 632 18.39 -10.05 5.62
N GLY A 633 19.36 -10.96 5.47
CA GLY A 633 20.51 -11.04 6.37
C GLY A 633 20.12 -11.61 7.75
N ALA A 634 21.10 -11.93 8.59
CA ALA A 634 20.84 -12.49 9.91
C ALA A 634 20.27 -11.43 10.86
N GLY A 635 18.98 -11.15 10.72
CA GLY A 635 18.18 -10.59 11.80
C GLY A 635 18.18 -11.56 12.99
N PRO A 636 17.84 -11.13 14.21
CA PRO A 636 17.78 -12.02 15.35
C PRO A 636 16.87 -13.20 14.98
N ALA A 637 17.43 -14.41 15.02
CA ALA A 637 16.74 -15.62 14.66
C ALA A 637 15.42 -15.72 15.44
N TRP A 638 14.31 -15.78 14.71
CA TRP A 638 13.04 -16.12 15.34
C TRP A 638 13.17 -17.53 15.91
N MET A 639 13.25 -17.64 17.22
CA MET A 639 13.30 -18.93 17.92
C MET A 639 11.87 -19.44 18.14
N GLY A 640 11.23 -19.86 17.07
CA GLY A 640 9.95 -20.51 17.11
C GLY A 640 9.93 -21.72 16.18
N ARG A 641 10.12 -22.89 16.78
CA ARG A 641 10.07 -24.28 16.29
C ARG A 641 11.29 -24.83 15.57
N ASN A 642 12.01 -25.65 16.30
CA ASN A 642 12.53 -26.92 15.80
C ASN A 642 11.30 -27.84 15.50
N GLU A 643 10.74 -27.77 14.34
CA GLU A 643 10.04 -28.91 13.77
C GLU A 643 11.05 -29.64 12.87
N PRO A 644 11.19 -30.96 12.98
CA PRO A 644 11.99 -31.71 12.02
C PRO A 644 11.35 -31.52 10.65
N SER A 645 12.19 -31.33 9.65
CA SER A 645 11.81 -31.29 8.24
C SER A 645 11.06 -32.58 7.87
N GLY A 646 9.75 -32.57 8.10
CA GLY A 646 8.84 -33.52 7.49
C GLY A 646 8.43 -32.89 6.16
N ASP A 647 8.73 -33.61 5.07
CA ASP A 647 8.17 -33.34 3.76
C ASP A 647 6.64 -33.50 3.86
N HIS A 648 5.96 -32.41 4.25
CA HIS A 648 4.53 -32.29 4.00
C HIS A 648 4.38 -31.82 2.56
N GLU A 649 4.35 -32.76 1.63
CA GLU A 649 3.57 -32.57 0.42
C GLU A 649 2.18 -32.15 0.87
N ALA A 650 1.72 -30.95 0.49
CA ALA A 650 0.31 -30.59 0.62
C ALA A 650 -0.49 -31.69 -0.06
N GLY A 651 -1.23 -32.47 0.71
CA GLY A 651 -1.97 -33.58 0.18
C GLY A 651 -3.00 -33.07 -0.83
N ALA A 652 -3.32 -33.89 -1.82
CA ALA A 652 -4.33 -33.56 -2.83
C ALA A 652 -5.68 -33.17 -2.21
N ASP A 653 -5.93 -33.55 -0.95
CA ASP A 653 -7.13 -33.26 -0.19
C ASP A 653 -7.15 -31.80 0.36
N ASP A 654 -6.00 -31.24 0.76
CA ASP A 654 -5.90 -29.83 1.16
C ASP A 654 -6.08 -28.89 -0.02
N MET A 655 -5.58 -29.30 -1.20
CA MET A 655 -5.79 -28.54 -2.44
C MET A 655 -7.24 -28.62 -2.93
N LYS A 656 -7.93 -29.74 -2.69
CA LYS A 656 -9.33 -29.89 -3.06
C LYS A 656 -10.24 -29.02 -2.18
N ALA A 657 -9.97 -28.91 -0.88
CA ALA A 657 -10.70 -28.01 0.01
C ALA A 657 -10.56 -26.54 -0.43
N LEU A 658 -9.34 -26.10 -0.81
CA LEU A 658 -9.11 -24.75 -1.34
C LEU A 658 -9.81 -24.51 -2.69
N THR A 659 -9.85 -25.52 -3.58
CA THR A 659 -10.53 -25.39 -4.88
C THR A 659 -12.05 -25.41 -4.75
N ASP A 660 -12.60 -26.18 -3.82
CA ASP A 660 -14.05 -26.24 -3.58
C ASP A 660 -14.56 -24.92 -2.96
N GLU A 661 -13.80 -24.28 -2.06
CA GLU A 661 -14.10 -22.94 -1.51
C GLU A 661 -13.98 -21.84 -2.59
N MET A 662 -13.09 -21.98 -3.57
CA MET A 662 -12.88 -21.00 -4.65
C MET A 662 -13.83 -21.19 -5.83
N SER A 663 -14.52 -22.32 -5.93
CA SER A 663 -15.43 -22.65 -7.05
C SER A 663 -16.90 -22.32 -6.81
N ASP A 664 -17.26 -21.73 -5.67
CA ASP A 664 -18.62 -21.30 -5.39
C ASP A 664 -19.04 -20.18 -6.37
N PRO A 665 -20.00 -20.42 -7.26
CA PRO A 665 -20.48 -19.43 -8.23
C PRO A 665 -21.21 -18.25 -7.58
N SER A 666 -21.52 -18.28 -6.25
CA SER A 666 -22.17 -17.19 -5.53
C SER A 666 -21.25 -16.00 -5.26
N GLY A 667 -19.93 -16.16 -5.44
CA GLY A 667 -18.94 -15.09 -5.28
C GLY A 667 -18.70 -14.64 -3.84
N LYS A 668 -19.26 -15.33 -2.87
CA LYS A 668 -18.89 -15.20 -1.46
C LYS A 668 -17.74 -16.16 -1.21
N VAL A 669 -16.58 -15.65 -0.90
CA VAL A 669 -15.59 -16.41 -0.16
C VAL A 669 -16.20 -16.52 1.24
N ASP A 670 -16.68 -17.69 1.61
CA ASP A 670 -17.13 -17.89 2.98
C ASP A 670 -15.94 -17.65 3.90
N ASP A 671 -15.99 -16.52 4.60
CA ASP A 671 -15.09 -16.30 5.73
C ASP A 671 -15.47 -17.35 6.78
N PRO A 672 -14.56 -18.24 7.20
CA PRO A 672 -14.86 -19.24 8.21
C PRO A 672 -15.28 -18.66 9.56
N ALA A 673 -15.44 -17.34 9.66
CA ALA A 673 -15.90 -16.62 10.84
C ALA A 673 -17.38 -16.20 10.78
N THR A 674 -18.11 -16.36 9.66
CA THR A 674 -19.53 -15.98 9.57
C THR A 674 -20.42 -17.23 9.60
N THR A 675 -20.87 -17.63 10.79
CA THR A 675 -22.04 -18.48 10.95
C THR A 675 -23.29 -17.63 10.72
N ASP A 676 -24.00 -17.97 9.67
CA ASP A 676 -25.39 -17.75 9.31
C ASP A 676 -26.24 -16.91 10.28
N ALA A 677 -26.60 -15.70 9.87
CA ALA A 677 -27.78 -14.99 10.33
C ALA A 677 -28.38 -14.28 9.08
N GLY A 678 -29.55 -14.78 8.69
CA GLY A 678 -30.25 -14.43 7.46
C GLY A 678 -30.34 -12.93 7.17
N VAL A 679 -30.09 -12.59 5.94
CA VAL A 679 -30.29 -11.24 5.39
C VAL A 679 -31.48 -11.30 4.47
N ASP A 680 -32.56 -10.60 4.85
CA ASP A 680 -33.72 -10.33 3.99
C ASP A 680 -33.31 -9.35 2.89
N ASP A 681 -33.73 -9.65 1.66
CA ASP A 681 -33.56 -8.86 0.45
C ASP A 681 -34.14 -7.45 0.58
N TYR A 682 -33.28 -6.43 0.44
CA TYR A 682 -33.71 -5.06 0.13
C TYR A 682 -33.13 -4.62 -1.23
N GLU A 683 -33.99 -4.58 -2.24
CA GLU A 683 -33.74 -3.88 -3.49
C GLU A 683 -33.63 -2.37 -3.26
N MET A 684 -32.49 -1.79 -3.56
CA MET A 684 -32.34 -0.33 -3.68
C MET A 684 -32.16 0.08 -5.15
N THR A 685 -33.15 0.81 -5.64
CA THR A 685 -33.11 1.54 -6.92
C THR A 685 -32.23 2.78 -6.78
N TYR A 686 -31.29 2.95 -7.69
CA TYR A 686 -30.47 4.16 -7.81
C TYR A 686 -31.07 5.06 -8.90
N ASP A 687 -31.48 6.27 -8.52
CA ASP A 687 -31.63 7.39 -9.44
C ASP A 687 -30.29 8.12 -9.63
N GLU A 688 -30.07 8.65 -10.86
CA GLU A 688 -28.86 9.22 -11.44
C GLU A 688 -28.15 10.33 -10.62
#